data_b1c3dbfdee456127345fc4d61547a836
#
_entry.id   b1c3dbfdee456127345fc4d61547a836
#
_cell.length_a   1.000
_cell.length_b   1.000
_cell.length_c   1.000
_cell.angle_alpha   90.00
_cell.angle_beta   90.00
_cell.angle_gamma   90.00
#
_symmetry.space_group_name_H-M   'P 1'
#
loop_
_entity.id
_entity.type
_entity.pdbx_description
1 polymer ?
#
loop_
_entity_poly.entity_id
_entity_poly.type
_entity_poly.pdbx_seq_one_letter_code
_entity_poly.pdbx_strand_id
1 'polypeptide(L)'
;MAFNQDKFLRLRNEFPRFVYEGFEYGLSEGDFVATFRFSCGEYMFMPKHTFKHKDFYSFNHLSNEQIELLLFNIGMIELVSYWKAFCSPRIVIKGWRLVKEELAFWRKIYFYGLGEFFFVNGIATDINSFVEFECEGEKVMKACDFDLEDRYIVPIGGGKDSVVSLDLLYGAGRDISPFIINPRGASLDCCSQAGFTREAISEDRREIDPLLLKLNELGFLNGHTPFSAMLAFTSLLMAAFSKRKHIALSNESSANESTVIGENINHQYSKSLEFENDFRSYVSKFVCRDFNYFSFLRPLSELHIAKLFSELDYKYVFKSCNVGSKQDIWCGHCPKCLFAFVILSPFLEEDVLKRIFGKNLFEDAELSTYLLQLCGMEEQKPFECVGTINEVNTALAMRVLREKPSEKEILLQRWLKLPIAKKYADKVAKERTYGTPDKLFALADEHNLLPRDFNIFSNPYSAIKKAALRRMLCKEKIAILGFGREGKSSLKMLESISVNHDIIVADGNEEIIRQNSESENIHDGIRFCLLKEENLKDRTCFLKTPGIACKSIPFVPKERISSQSDLFLRLFHAQTIGISGTKGKSTTSSLIYKIIKDQNPNVMLAGNIGIPLFDIIDKIDGRTIIVAELSAHQLQFIKNAPHISVLLNLYEEHLDHFDSFSQYQHAKFNLASKQSEGDYFVCNAEDERIQTLLCENEPKSEIIKFGKGDYKYAEPEYLKGEHNKANAMAALRVAEILGLDKEKAVRSIVDFHPLAHRLQCIGTIHGVTYYNDSISTIPEATIAALRALKKVDTLILGGKDRGIDYSVFAKELPEFAVRNIAFTGAAGRRIASLLSVAGLKYNSIISDDYKNIVSWCADKTEKGMICLLSPAASSYDMFLNFEHRGKVFTDLVNGLNERGK
;
A
#
# COMPACT_ATOMS: atom_id res chain seq x y z
N MET A 1 8.55 41.49 25.66
CA MET A 1 7.53 40.62 26.24
C MET A 1 7.09 41.18 27.56
N ALA A 2 5.81 41.37 27.81
CA ALA A 2 5.32 41.79 29.12
C ALA A 2 5.48 40.62 30.08
N PHE A 3 6.38 40.72 31.05
CA PHE A 3 6.57 39.67 32.06
C PHE A 3 5.34 39.64 32.99
N ASN A 4 4.58 38.55 32.95
CA ASN A 4 3.37 38.35 33.77
C ASN A 4 3.68 37.72 35.15
N GLN A 5 4.95 37.69 35.60
CA GLN A 5 5.35 37.11 36.86
C GLN A 5 4.59 37.71 38.07
N ASP A 6 4.52 39.05 38.11
CA ASP A 6 3.79 39.75 39.22
C ASP A 6 2.30 39.42 39.18
N LYS A 7 1.72 39.32 38.01
CA LYS A 7 0.32 38.92 37.79
C LYS A 7 0.08 37.45 38.24
N PHE A 8 0.98 36.56 37.87
CA PHE A 8 0.96 35.16 38.32
C PHE A 8 0.97 35.08 39.85
N LEU A 9 1.86 35.77 40.54
CA LEU A 9 1.95 35.80 41.97
C LEU A 9 0.69 36.42 42.62
N ARG A 10 0.18 37.51 42.06
CA ARG A 10 -1.05 38.18 42.55
C ARG A 10 -2.24 37.26 42.46
N LEU A 11 -2.48 36.64 41.31
CA LEU A 11 -3.62 35.70 41.11
C LEU A 11 -3.54 34.51 42.04
N ARG A 12 -2.35 33.95 42.30
CA ARG A 12 -2.16 32.87 43.28
C ARG A 12 -2.56 33.26 44.72
N ASN A 13 -2.32 34.48 45.07
CA ASN A 13 -2.69 35.00 46.41
C ASN A 13 -4.20 35.29 46.49
N GLU A 14 -4.77 35.84 45.44
CA GLU A 14 -6.21 36.22 45.37
C GLU A 14 -7.09 34.94 45.22
N PHE A 15 -6.61 33.93 44.54
CA PHE A 15 -7.30 32.68 44.26
C PHE A 15 -6.50 31.46 44.78
N PRO A 16 -6.43 31.26 46.10
CA PRO A 16 -5.52 30.25 46.70
C PRO A 16 -5.94 28.79 46.42
N ARG A 17 -7.17 28.55 46.00
CA ARG A 17 -7.74 27.22 45.75
C ARG A 17 -8.53 27.19 44.44
N PHE A 18 -8.27 26.19 43.63
CA PHE A 18 -9.07 25.79 42.47
C PHE A 18 -9.66 24.41 42.73
N VAL A 19 -10.95 24.25 42.55
CA VAL A 19 -11.67 23.05 43.00
C VAL A 19 -12.23 22.27 41.83
N TYR A 20 -11.95 20.99 41.76
CA TYR A 20 -12.67 20.03 40.96
C TYR A 20 -13.88 19.55 41.77
N GLU A 21 -15.06 20.10 41.47
CA GLU A 21 -16.31 19.82 42.19
C GLU A 21 -16.89 18.43 41.86
N GLY A 22 -16.63 17.94 40.63
CA GLY A 22 -17.13 16.67 40.10
C GLY A 22 -17.68 16.78 38.66
N PHE A 23 -18.49 15.82 38.29
CA PHE A 23 -19.15 15.76 37.02
C PHE A 23 -20.53 15.10 37.10
N GLU A 24 -21.34 15.32 36.06
CA GLU A 24 -22.60 14.61 35.83
C GLU A 24 -22.63 14.12 34.38
N TYR A 25 -23.34 13.03 34.14
CA TYR A 25 -23.43 12.42 32.82
C TYR A 25 -24.79 11.76 32.59
N GLY A 26 -25.14 11.61 31.33
CA GLY A 26 -26.38 10.95 30.90
C GLY A 26 -26.59 10.94 29.42
N LEU A 27 -27.75 10.42 28.99
CA LEU A 27 -28.16 10.45 27.60
C LEU A 27 -29.03 11.67 27.31
N SER A 28 -28.75 12.36 26.21
CA SER A 28 -29.56 13.43 25.66
C SER A 28 -29.68 13.22 24.15
N GLU A 29 -30.93 13.05 23.67
CA GLU A 29 -31.22 12.81 22.25
C GLU A 29 -30.45 11.64 21.62
N GLY A 30 -30.07 10.63 22.41
CA GLY A 30 -29.30 9.46 21.97
C GLY A 30 -27.78 9.63 22.03
N ASP A 31 -27.27 10.83 22.32
CA ASP A 31 -25.85 11.09 22.55
C ASP A 31 -25.50 10.98 24.02
N PHE A 32 -24.24 10.58 24.32
CA PHE A 32 -23.73 10.60 25.67
C PHE A 32 -23.15 11.98 26.00
N VAL A 33 -23.66 12.57 27.07
CA VAL A 33 -23.29 13.91 27.51
C VAL A 33 -22.64 13.85 28.87
N ALA A 34 -21.47 14.50 29.03
CA ALA A 34 -20.80 14.71 30.31
C ALA A 34 -20.56 16.19 30.56
N THR A 35 -20.92 16.68 31.74
CA THR A 35 -20.71 18.06 32.18
C THR A 35 -19.80 18.04 33.41
N PHE A 36 -18.67 18.74 33.34
CA PHE A 36 -17.71 18.86 34.42
C PHE A 36 -17.96 20.15 35.20
N ARG A 37 -17.66 20.16 36.48
CA ARG A 37 -17.86 21.35 37.34
C ARG A 37 -16.56 21.69 38.05
N PHE A 38 -16.10 22.94 37.84
CA PHE A 38 -14.92 23.51 38.45
C PHE A 38 -15.26 24.83 39.12
N SER A 39 -14.66 25.15 40.28
CA SER A 39 -14.84 26.43 40.91
C SER A 39 -13.52 27.08 41.35
N CYS A 40 -13.51 28.42 41.38
CA CYS A 40 -12.39 29.21 41.87
C CYS A 40 -12.88 30.55 42.42
N GLY A 41 -12.90 30.70 43.74
CA GLY A 41 -13.55 31.84 44.36
C GLY A 41 -15.05 31.89 44.04
N GLU A 42 -15.51 32.97 43.46
CA GLU A 42 -16.90 33.17 42.99
C GLU A 42 -17.16 32.58 41.59
N TYR A 43 -16.13 32.15 40.86
CA TYR A 43 -16.25 31.65 39.50
C TYR A 43 -16.61 30.17 39.49
N MET A 44 -17.63 29.81 38.70
CA MET A 44 -18.03 28.44 38.45
C MET A 44 -17.99 28.15 36.95
N PHE A 45 -17.36 27.02 36.55
CA PHE A 45 -17.22 26.60 35.16
C PHE A 45 -17.91 25.26 34.94
N MET A 46 -18.64 25.13 33.84
CA MET A 46 -19.41 23.95 33.49
C MET A 46 -19.14 23.51 32.03
N PRO A 47 -17.89 23.15 31.65
CA PRO A 47 -17.63 22.63 30.33
C PRO A 47 -18.37 21.32 30.09
N LYS A 48 -18.69 21.09 28.77
CA LYS A 48 -19.50 19.95 28.35
C LYS A 48 -18.82 19.20 27.22
N HIS A 49 -18.92 17.88 27.25
CA HIS A 49 -18.55 16.97 26.18
C HIS A 49 -19.76 16.18 25.72
N THR A 50 -19.98 16.08 24.40
CA THR A 50 -21.06 15.31 23.80
C THR A 50 -20.46 14.28 22.84
N PHE A 51 -20.54 13.00 23.22
CA PHE A 51 -19.98 11.89 22.45
C PHE A 51 -21.04 11.25 21.56
N LYS A 52 -20.68 10.99 20.29
CA LYS A 52 -21.54 10.37 19.27
C LYS A 52 -20.84 9.21 18.58
N HIS A 53 -21.56 8.11 18.41
CA HIS A 53 -21.12 6.99 17.55
C HIS A 53 -22.32 6.10 17.20
N LYS A 54 -22.40 5.61 15.94
CA LYS A 54 -23.52 4.74 15.50
C LYS A 54 -23.55 3.39 16.23
N ASP A 55 -22.36 2.86 16.58
CA ASP A 55 -22.16 1.58 17.24
C ASP A 55 -22.04 1.73 18.76
N PHE A 56 -22.64 2.78 19.36
CA PHE A 56 -22.82 2.77 20.80
C PHE A 56 -23.66 1.53 21.15
N TYR A 57 -22.94 0.48 21.53
CA TYR A 57 -23.57 -0.59 22.28
C TYR A 57 -24.32 0.10 23.42
N SER A 58 -25.59 -0.18 23.56
CA SER A 58 -26.41 0.40 24.65
C SER A 58 -25.50 0.50 25.89
N PHE A 59 -25.43 1.67 26.57
CA PHE A 59 -24.51 1.94 27.71
C PHE A 59 -24.46 0.84 28.76
N ASN A 60 -25.34 -0.14 28.66
CA ASN A 60 -25.50 -1.27 29.56
C ASN A 60 -24.29 -2.24 29.56
N HIS A 61 -23.32 -2.13 28.65
CA HIS A 61 -22.12 -2.96 28.70
C HIS A 61 -21.01 -2.38 29.59
N LEU A 62 -21.09 -1.10 29.94
CA LEU A 62 -20.17 -0.47 30.89
C LEU A 62 -20.89 -0.24 32.25
N SER A 63 -20.21 -0.56 33.33
CA SER A 63 -20.69 -0.22 34.66
C SER A 63 -20.53 1.28 34.95
N ASN A 64 -21.31 1.81 35.88
CA ASN A 64 -21.14 3.19 36.34
C ASN A 64 -19.72 3.44 36.85
N GLU A 65 -19.10 2.46 37.52
CA GLU A 65 -17.72 2.57 38.03
C GLU A 65 -16.71 2.76 36.89
N GLN A 66 -16.85 2.02 35.76
CA GLN A 66 -16.02 2.16 34.56
C GLN A 66 -16.19 3.53 33.92
N ILE A 67 -17.44 3.99 33.75
CA ILE A 67 -17.76 5.30 33.17
C ILE A 67 -17.20 6.42 34.04
N GLU A 68 -17.45 6.38 35.36
CA GLU A 68 -16.99 7.41 36.31
C GLU A 68 -15.45 7.48 36.37
N LEU A 69 -14.77 6.33 36.27
CA LEU A 69 -13.30 6.27 36.20
C LEU A 69 -12.75 7.01 34.98
N LEU A 70 -13.34 6.77 33.81
CA LEU A 70 -12.93 7.43 32.55
C LEU A 70 -13.26 8.92 32.57
N LEU A 71 -14.46 9.30 33.04
CA LEU A 71 -14.90 10.70 33.15
C LEU A 71 -14.07 11.48 34.17
N PHE A 72 -13.71 10.89 35.31
CA PHE A 72 -12.84 11.54 36.28
C PHE A 72 -11.51 11.99 35.62
N ASN A 73 -10.89 11.10 34.82
CA ASN A 73 -9.65 11.40 34.13
C ASN A 73 -9.83 12.49 33.05
N ILE A 74 -10.96 12.49 32.32
CA ILE A 74 -11.28 13.56 31.36
C ILE A 74 -11.44 14.89 32.11
N GLY A 75 -12.12 14.90 33.26
CA GLY A 75 -12.26 16.09 34.06
C GLY A 75 -10.94 16.63 34.61
N MET A 76 -10.02 15.76 35.01
CA MET A 76 -8.67 16.15 35.44
C MET A 76 -7.88 16.85 34.32
N ILE A 77 -7.95 16.37 33.07
CA ILE A 77 -7.26 17.05 31.97
C ILE A 77 -8.02 18.30 31.49
N GLU A 78 -9.36 18.33 31.55
CA GLU A 78 -10.16 19.50 31.18
C GLU A 78 -9.91 20.67 32.15
N LEU A 79 -9.75 20.38 33.46
CA LEU A 79 -9.47 21.34 34.51
C LEU A 79 -8.28 22.26 34.19
N VAL A 80 -7.23 21.77 33.50
CA VAL A 80 -6.04 22.53 33.12
C VAL A 80 -6.41 23.77 32.29
N SER A 81 -7.43 23.66 31.42
CA SER A 81 -7.89 24.76 30.57
C SER A 81 -8.42 25.95 31.36
N TYR A 82 -8.96 25.71 32.55
CA TYR A 82 -9.54 26.72 33.44
C TYR A 82 -8.56 27.16 34.54
N TRP A 83 -7.81 26.22 35.13
CA TRP A 83 -6.83 26.49 36.17
C TRP A 83 -5.76 27.50 35.72
N LYS A 84 -5.29 27.45 34.48
CA LYS A 84 -4.26 28.36 33.96
C LYS A 84 -4.64 29.84 34.01
N ALA A 85 -5.95 30.16 34.03
CA ALA A 85 -6.39 31.56 34.16
C ALA A 85 -6.06 32.16 35.52
N PHE A 86 -6.03 31.34 36.55
CA PHE A 86 -5.82 31.72 37.93
C PHE A 86 -4.45 31.31 38.47
N CYS A 87 -3.93 30.19 37.98
CA CYS A 87 -2.71 29.55 38.48
C CYS A 87 -2.70 29.30 39.98
N SER A 88 -3.85 28.99 40.57
CA SER A 88 -4.03 28.73 42.01
C SER A 88 -2.98 27.76 42.53
N PRO A 89 -2.33 28.02 43.70
CA PRO A 89 -1.29 27.17 44.28
C PRO A 89 -1.79 25.79 44.67
N ARG A 90 -3.10 25.64 44.97
CA ARG A 90 -3.72 24.36 45.32
C ARG A 90 -4.86 24.02 44.38
N ILE A 91 -4.87 22.74 43.94
CA ILE A 91 -6.01 22.12 43.27
C ILE A 91 -6.65 21.16 44.26
N VAL A 92 -7.92 21.40 44.60
CA VAL A 92 -8.71 20.55 45.50
C VAL A 92 -9.57 19.61 44.65
N ILE A 93 -9.48 18.30 44.89
CA ILE A 93 -10.21 17.26 44.22
C ILE A 93 -11.25 16.69 45.16
N LYS A 94 -12.53 16.93 44.90
CA LYS A 94 -13.65 16.42 45.71
C LYS A 94 -14.05 15.00 45.28
N GLY A 95 -14.47 14.21 46.27
CA GLY A 95 -15.01 12.88 46.06
C GLY A 95 -13.98 11.78 45.81
N TRP A 96 -12.77 12.10 45.33
CA TRP A 96 -11.71 11.15 44.96
C TRP A 96 -10.48 11.33 45.86
N ARG A 97 -9.78 10.21 46.04
CA ARG A 97 -8.50 10.16 46.77
C ARG A 97 -7.43 9.55 45.83
N LEU A 98 -6.46 10.36 45.45
CA LEU A 98 -5.36 9.96 44.58
C LEU A 98 -4.15 9.49 45.38
N VAL A 99 -3.49 8.44 44.91
CA VAL A 99 -2.22 7.99 45.50
C VAL A 99 -1.06 8.82 44.98
N LYS A 100 0.10 8.74 45.66
CA LYS A 100 1.28 9.53 45.31
C LYS A 100 1.71 9.44 43.86
N GLU A 101 1.58 8.27 43.24
CA GLU A 101 1.99 8.04 41.86
C GLU A 101 1.03 8.71 40.87
N GLU A 102 -0.27 8.69 41.13
CA GLU A 102 -1.28 9.40 40.34
C GLU A 102 -1.06 10.92 40.40
N LEU A 103 -0.78 11.45 41.63
CA LEU A 103 -0.47 12.87 41.82
C LEU A 103 0.82 13.29 41.07
N ALA A 104 1.83 12.43 41.06
CA ALA A 104 3.06 12.68 40.33
C ALA A 104 2.83 12.73 38.80
N PHE A 105 2.01 11.81 38.27
CA PHE A 105 1.62 11.81 36.86
C PHE A 105 0.87 13.09 36.48
N TRP A 106 -0.15 13.50 37.23
CA TRP A 106 -0.91 14.72 36.95
C TRP A 106 -0.05 15.98 37.06
N ARG A 107 0.83 16.05 38.09
CA ARG A 107 1.77 17.15 38.23
C ARG A 107 2.70 17.28 37.00
N LYS A 108 3.19 16.16 36.52
CA LYS A 108 4.06 16.10 35.34
C LYS A 108 3.35 16.58 34.07
N ILE A 109 2.12 16.11 33.83
CA ILE A 109 1.31 16.52 32.69
C ILE A 109 1.03 18.04 32.72
N TYR A 110 0.65 18.57 33.90
CA TYR A 110 0.33 19.99 34.02
C TYR A 110 1.57 20.85 33.80
N PHE A 111 2.70 20.49 34.39
CA PHE A 111 3.92 21.27 34.30
C PHE A 111 4.46 21.30 32.84
N TYR A 112 4.74 20.13 32.26
CA TYR A 112 5.31 20.07 30.92
C TYR A 112 4.28 20.39 29.82
N GLY A 113 3.02 20.05 30.02
CA GLY A 113 1.93 20.41 29.09
C GLY A 113 1.64 21.91 29.04
N LEU A 114 2.01 22.67 30.08
CA LEU A 114 1.93 24.15 30.13
C LEU A 114 3.28 24.83 29.89
N GLY A 115 4.32 24.13 29.44
CA GLY A 115 5.66 24.69 29.22
C GLY A 115 5.66 25.94 28.33
N GLU A 116 4.95 25.90 27.20
CA GLU A 116 4.75 27.09 26.34
C GLU A 116 4.01 28.20 27.06
N PHE A 117 2.94 27.89 27.80
CA PHE A 117 2.19 28.87 28.56
C PHE A 117 3.08 29.62 29.57
N PHE A 118 3.93 28.91 30.32
CA PHE A 118 4.87 29.56 31.26
C PHE A 118 5.91 30.41 30.51
N PHE A 119 6.48 29.88 29.43
CA PHE A 119 7.49 30.60 28.65
C PHE A 119 6.95 31.89 28.01
N VAL A 120 5.83 31.80 27.29
CA VAL A 120 5.23 32.95 26.57
C VAL A 120 4.76 34.02 27.56
N ASN A 121 4.29 33.65 28.74
CA ASN A 121 3.91 34.59 29.79
C ASN A 121 5.09 35.07 30.66
N GLY A 122 6.31 34.56 30.45
CA GLY A 122 7.48 34.93 31.27
C GLY A 122 7.33 34.51 32.74
N ILE A 123 6.67 33.38 33.00
CA ILE A 123 6.42 32.84 34.36
C ILE A 123 7.57 31.90 34.73
N ALA A 124 8.32 32.25 35.76
CA ALA A 124 9.36 31.41 36.32
C ALA A 124 8.74 30.56 37.47
N THR A 125 8.71 29.23 37.29
CA THR A 125 8.21 28.28 38.27
C THR A 125 8.88 26.91 38.04
N ASP A 126 8.77 26.01 39.02
CA ASP A 126 9.30 24.64 38.93
C ASP A 126 8.24 23.59 39.26
N ILE A 127 8.50 22.36 38.83
CA ILE A 127 7.55 21.24 38.92
C ILE A 127 7.09 20.92 40.34
N ASN A 128 7.89 21.22 41.36
CA ASN A 128 7.58 20.90 42.74
C ASN A 128 6.75 21.97 43.44
N SER A 129 6.90 23.24 43.01
CA SER A 129 6.32 24.41 43.68
C SER A 129 5.11 25.03 42.94
N PHE A 130 4.90 24.68 41.65
CA PHE A 130 3.88 25.36 40.86
C PHE A 130 2.45 25.02 41.28
N VAL A 131 2.17 23.78 41.74
CA VAL A 131 0.84 23.36 42.24
C VAL A 131 0.94 22.23 43.27
N GLU A 132 0.06 22.26 44.23
CA GLU A 132 -0.21 21.23 45.23
C GLU A 132 -1.60 20.64 44.98
N PHE A 133 -1.72 19.31 45.03
CA PHE A 133 -3.01 18.62 44.99
C PHE A 133 -3.48 18.22 46.36
N GLU A 134 -4.71 18.60 46.70
CA GLU A 134 -5.41 18.29 47.93
C GLU A 134 -6.63 17.42 47.58
N CYS A 135 -6.79 16.24 48.22
CA CYS A 135 -7.89 15.35 47.92
C CYS A 135 -8.89 15.38 49.08
N GLU A 136 -10.16 15.75 48.79
CA GLU A 136 -11.28 15.76 49.74
C GLU A 136 -12.29 14.65 49.37
N GLY A 137 -11.87 13.36 49.48
CA GLY A 137 -12.72 12.23 49.14
C GLY A 137 -12.11 10.91 49.57
N GLU A 138 -12.91 9.84 49.46
CA GLU A 138 -12.51 8.48 49.83
C GLU A 138 -12.44 7.52 48.62
N LYS A 139 -13.07 7.89 47.48
CA LYS A 139 -13.10 7.05 46.28
C LYS A 139 -11.69 6.95 45.67
N VAL A 140 -11.18 5.72 45.57
CA VAL A 140 -9.84 5.43 44.99
C VAL A 140 -10.00 4.85 43.62
N MET A 141 -9.13 5.26 42.67
CA MET A 141 -9.09 4.62 41.35
C MET A 141 -8.61 3.17 41.44
N LYS A 142 -9.31 2.28 40.77
CA LYS A 142 -8.92 0.89 40.59
C LYS A 142 -9.08 0.55 39.12
N ALA A 143 -8.05 -0.06 38.54
CA ALA A 143 -8.13 -0.57 37.15
C ALA A 143 -9.29 -1.55 37.04
N CYS A 144 -10.09 -1.37 36.01
CA CYS A 144 -11.23 -2.21 35.64
C CYS A 144 -10.92 -3.02 34.40
N ASP A 145 -11.53 -4.16 34.23
CA ASP A 145 -11.54 -4.91 33.00
C ASP A 145 -12.62 -4.34 32.05
N PHE A 146 -12.30 -4.22 30.77
CA PHE A 146 -13.22 -3.77 29.74
C PHE A 146 -13.35 -4.87 28.70
N ASP A 147 -14.57 -5.06 28.17
CA ASP A 147 -14.83 -5.98 27.05
C ASP A 147 -14.39 -5.30 25.73
N LEU A 148 -13.13 -5.53 25.33
CA LEU A 148 -12.49 -4.87 24.17
C LEU A 148 -12.17 -5.89 23.06
N GLU A 149 -12.42 -5.48 21.82
CA GLU A 149 -12.16 -6.23 20.60
C GLU A 149 -10.87 -5.71 19.91
N ASP A 150 -10.24 -6.53 19.06
CA ASP A 150 -9.04 -6.15 18.27
C ASP A 150 -9.40 -5.17 17.15
N ARG A 151 -9.85 -3.97 17.53
CA ARG A 151 -10.33 -2.89 16.66
C ARG A 151 -9.67 -1.57 17.05
N TYR A 152 -9.67 -0.59 16.14
CA TYR A 152 -8.87 0.63 16.25
C TYR A 152 -9.73 1.89 16.31
N ILE A 153 -9.38 2.82 17.21
CA ILE A 153 -9.74 4.25 17.15
C ILE A 153 -8.56 5.00 16.54
N VAL A 154 -8.85 5.82 15.54
CA VAL A 154 -7.84 6.65 14.85
C VAL A 154 -8.26 8.11 14.94
N PRO A 155 -7.62 8.94 15.76
CA PRO A 155 -7.91 10.37 15.85
C PRO A 155 -7.55 11.11 14.56
N ILE A 156 -8.50 11.89 14.01
CA ILE A 156 -8.36 12.60 12.74
C ILE A 156 -8.48 14.11 12.94
N GLY A 157 -7.38 14.83 12.73
CA GLY A 157 -7.34 16.29 12.76
C GLY A 157 -7.55 16.97 11.40
N GLY A 158 -7.58 16.20 10.30
CA GLY A 158 -7.67 16.72 8.93
C GLY A 158 -6.32 17.12 8.30
N GLY A 159 -5.20 16.94 8.99
CA GLY A 159 -3.84 17.15 8.46
C GLY A 159 -3.26 15.90 7.77
N LYS A 160 -2.10 16.07 7.10
CA LYS A 160 -1.41 15.00 6.35
C LYS A 160 -1.12 13.73 7.19
N ASP A 161 -0.74 13.90 8.45
CA ASP A 161 -0.32 12.79 9.31
C ASP A 161 -1.50 11.87 9.63
N SER A 162 -2.64 12.44 9.97
CA SER A 162 -3.84 11.67 10.29
C SER A 162 -4.38 10.88 9.09
N VAL A 163 -4.30 11.42 7.87
CA VAL A 163 -4.75 10.68 6.68
C VAL A 163 -3.75 9.59 6.26
N VAL A 164 -2.45 9.79 6.48
CA VAL A 164 -1.45 8.73 6.29
C VAL A 164 -1.69 7.58 7.26
N SER A 165 -1.93 7.86 8.55
CA SER A 165 -2.30 6.84 9.53
C SER A 165 -3.55 6.08 9.13
N LEU A 166 -4.58 6.82 8.71
CA LEU A 166 -5.86 6.26 8.28
C LEU A 166 -5.67 5.29 7.12
N ASP A 167 -4.96 5.71 6.07
CA ASP A 167 -4.75 4.89 4.87
C ASP A 167 -3.86 3.68 5.11
N LEU A 168 -2.78 3.82 5.88
CA LEU A 168 -1.90 2.70 6.20
C LEU A 168 -2.63 1.61 7.00
N LEU A 169 -3.40 1.99 8.02
CA LEU A 169 -4.20 1.05 8.81
C LEU A 169 -5.34 0.44 7.98
N TYR A 170 -5.99 1.25 7.16
CA TYR A 170 -7.07 0.81 6.27
C TYR A 170 -6.57 -0.19 5.22
N GLY A 171 -5.42 0.10 4.61
CA GLY A 171 -4.76 -0.78 3.64
C GLY A 171 -4.24 -2.08 4.24
N ALA A 172 -3.93 -2.07 5.54
CA ALA A 172 -3.59 -3.27 6.30
C ALA A 172 -4.81 -4.10 6.74
N GLY A 173 -6.01 -3.77 6.26
CA GLY A 173 -7.24 -4.50 6.57
C GLY A 173 -7.76 -4.32 7.99
N ARG A 174 -7.27 -3.32 8.75
CA ARG A 174 -7.71 -3.11 10.14
C ARG A 174 -9.14 -2.57 10.20
N ASP A 175 -9.89 -2.99 11.23
CA ASP A 175 -11.19 -2.39 11.55
C ASP A 175 -10.95 -1.09 12.33
N ILE A 176 -11.16 0.03 11.65
CA ILE A 176 -10.89 1.36 12.17
C ILE A 176 -12.16 2.20 12.29
N SER A 177 -12.24 3.01 13.34
CA SER A 177 -13.21 4.10 13.46
C SER A 177 -12.45 5.42 13.55
N PRO A 178 -12.63 6.35 12.62
CA PRO A 178 -12.12 7.71 12.75
C PRO A 178 -12.74 8.38 13.98
N PHE A 179 -11.94 9.09 14.77
CA PHE A 179 -12.40 9.86 15.92
C PHE A 179 -12.03 11.33 15.79
N ILE A 180 -12.99 12.23 15.98
CA ILE A 180 -12.80 13.67 15.79
C ILE A 180 -13.34 14.43 17.00
N ILE A 181 -12.49 15.28 17.60
CA ILE A 181 -12.94 16.29 18.56
C ILE A 181 -13.29 17.56 17.80
N ASN A 182 -14.49 18.09 18.03
CA ASN A 182 -15.02 19.29 17.36
C ASN A 182 -14.90 19.19 15.83
N PRO A 183 -15.68 18.32 15.16
CA PRO A 183 -15.60 18.08 13.74
C PRO A 183 -15.65 19.36 12.90
N ARG A 184 -14.74 19.47 11.92
CA ARG A 184 -14.64 20.60 10.98
C ARG A 184 -14.54 20.08 9.55
N GLY A 185 -14.66 20.96 8.55
CA GLY A 185 -14.60 20.62 7.14
C GLY A 185 -13.48 19.67 6.78
N ALA A 186 -12.22 20.08 6.94
CA ALA A 186 -11.08 19.25 6.56
C ALA A 186 -11.04 17.87 7.24
N SER A 187 -11.41 17.76 8.52
CA SER A 187 -11.42 16.47 9.21
C SER A 187 -12.51 15.53 8.68
N LEU A 188 -13.69 16.08 8.36
CA LEU A 188 -14.82 15.35 7.78
C LEU A 188 -14.55 14.98 6.31
N ASP A 189 -14.02 15.93 5.54
CA ASP A 189 -13.71 15.72 4.12
C ASP A 189 -12.63 14.64 3.94
N CYS A 190 -11.62 14.61 4.82
CA CYS A 190 -10.62 13.55 4.84
C CYS A 190 -11.24 12.17 5.14
N CYS A 191 -12.16 12.08 6.11
CA CYS A 191 -12.86 10.83 6.39
C CYS A 191 -13.75 10.40 5.22
N SER A 192 -14.47 11.34 4.60
CA SER A 192 -15.30 11.08 3.42
C SER A 192 -14.46 10.60 2.23
N GLN A 193 -13.29 11.22 1.98
CA GLN A 193 -12.35 10.82 0.95
C GLN A 193 -11.79 9.41 1.20
N ALA A 194 -11.61 9.02 2.47
CA ALA A 194 -11.24 7.67 2.87
C ALA A 194 -12.37 6.63 2.68
N GLY A 195 -13.59 7.07 2.37
CA GLY A 195 -14.75 6.21 2.17
C GLY A 195 -15.65 6.02 3.39
N PHE A 196 -15.41 6.72 4.51
CA PHE A 196 -16.25 6.67 5.70
C PHE A 196 -17.50 7.54 5.53
N THR A 197 -18.65 6.97 5.88
CA THR A 197 -19.90 7.76 5.99
C THR A 197 -19.89 8.58 7.28
N ARG A 198 -20.76 9.57 7.34
CA ARG A 198 -20.87 10.46 8.52
C ARG A 198 -21.15 9.68 9.81
N GLU A 199 -22.00 8.66 9.72
CA GLU A 199 -22.41 7.81 10.84
C GLU A 199 -21.30 6.88 11.31
N ALA A 200 -20.30 6.58 10.45
CA ALA A 200 -19.16 5.72 10.80
C ALA A 200 -18.07 6.46 11.58
N ILE A 201 -18.19 7.79 11.74
CA ILE A 201 -17.23 8.64 12.44
C ILE A 201 -17.65 8.77 13.89
N SER A 202 -16.73 8.51 14.80
CA SER A 202 -16.88 8.81 16.23
C SER A 202 -16.58 10.29 16.49
N GLU A 203 -17.39 10.95 17.29
CA GLU A 203 -17.24 12.37 17.59
C GLU A 203 -17.26 12.67 19.08
N ASP A 204 -16.51 13.69 19.47
CA ASP A 204 -16.62 14.41 20.72
C ASP A 204 -16.81 15.89 20.42
N ARG A 205 -17.92 16.47 20.87
CA ARG A 205 -18.16 17.91 20.82
C ARG A 205 -17.87 18.49 22.18
N ARG A 206 -16.72 19.15 22.27
CA ARG A 206 -16.27 19.86 23.47
C ARG A 206 -16.74 21.30 23.42
N GLU A 207 -17.52 21.68 24.43
CA GLU A 207 -18.02 23.04 24.64
C GLU A 207 -17.30 23.68 25.84
N ILE A 208 -16.51 24.73 25.56
CA ILE A 208 -15.83 25.50 26.61
C ILE A 208 -16.82 26.44 27.26
N ASP A 209 -16.76 26.54 28.61
CA ASP A 209 -17.61 27.48 29.31
C ASP A 209 -17.34 28.94 28.89
N PRO A 210 -18.39 29.71 28.49
CA PRO A 210 -18.22 31.11 28.03
C PRO A 210 -17.55 32.05 29.05
N LEU A 211 -17.62 31.73 30.32
CA LEU A 211 -16.97 32.51 31.36
C LEU A 211 -15.44 32.55 31.21
N LEU A 212 -14.83 31.45 30.74
CA LEU A 212 -13.40 31.42 30.44
C LEU A 212 -13.00 32.48 29.38
N LEU A 213 -13.83 32.65 28.35
CA LEU A 213 -13.58 33.65 27.31
C LEU A 213 -13.68 35.07 27.87
N LYS A 214 -14.69 35.32 28.73
CA LYS A 214 -14.81 36.59 29.45
C LYS A 214 -13.58 36.89 30.34
N LEU A 215 -13.05 35.92 31.05
CA LEU A 215 -11.86 36.09 31.88
C LEU A 215 -10.64 36.44 31.02
N ASN A 216 -10.51 35.87 29.84
CA ASN A 216 -9.45 36.23 28.88
C ASN A 216 -9.56 37.71 28.47
N GLU A 217 -10.76 38.21 28.20
CA GLU A 217 -11.03 39.61 27.86
C GLU A 217 -10.74 40.53 29.05
N LEU A 218 -11.02 40.09 30.29
CA LEU A 218 -10.69 40.81 31.51
C LEU A 218 -9.20 40.74 31.86
N GLY A 219 -8.42 40.07 31.01
CA GLY A 219 -6.97 40.04 31.13
C GLY A 219 -6.45 39.01 32.10
N PHE A 220 -7.15 37.96 32.45
CA PHE A 220 -6.59 36.80 33.15
C PHE A 220 -5.50 36.10 32.32
N LEU A 221 -4.73 35.20 32.91
CA LEU A 221 -3.68 34.49 32.17
C LEU A 221 -4.28 33.57 31.14
N ASN A 222 -3.70 33.56 29.94
CA ASN A 222 -4.13 32.72 28.83
C ASN A 222 -2.93 32.17 28.05
N GLY A 223 -3.10 31.05 27.34
CA GLY A 223 -2.09 30.46 26.51
C GLY A 223 -2.39 28.99 26.19
N HIS A 224 -1.38 28.29 25.70
CA HIS A 224 -1.49 26.89 25.28
C HIS A 224 -1.99 25.97 26.40
N THR A 225 -2.65 24.87 25.98
CA THR A 225 -3.05 23.75 26.84
C THR A 225 -2.68 22.43 26.16
N PRO A 226 -2.40 21.34 26.91
CA PRO A 226 -1.98 20.06 26.37
C PRO A 226 -3.16 19.31 25.69
N PHE A 227 -3.59 19.80 24.51
CA PHE A 227 -4.75 19.26 23.79
C PHE A 227 -4.57 17.78 23.41
N SER A 228 -3.35 17.33 23.08
CA SER A 228 -3.11 15.90 22.74
C SER A 228 -3.28 14.99 23.95
N ALA A 229 -3.06 15.47 25.18
CA ALA A 229 -3.40 14.74 26.40
C ALA A 229 -4.92 14.65 26.60
N MET A 230 -5.66 15.71 26.30
CA MET A 230 -7.12 15.69 26.26
C MET A 230 -7.63 14.62 25.26
N LEU A 231 -7.11 14.64 24.05
CA LEU A 231 -7.42 13.66 23.01
C LEU A 231 -7.13 12.22 23.48
N ALA A 232 -6.04 12.00 24.23
CA ALA A 232 -5.71 10.68 24.74
C ALA A 232 -6.80 10.15 25.70
N PHE A 233 -7.24 10.97 26.66
CA PHE A 233 -8.27 10.55 27.63
C PHE A 233 -9.67 10.43 27.01
N THR A 234 -10.07 11.34 26.13
CA THR A 234 -11.35 11.23 25.41
C THR A 234 -11.39 10.03 24.46
N SER A 235 -10.23 9.67 23.87
CA SER A 235 -10.09 8.46 23.06
C SER A 235 -10.29 7.18 23.87
N LEU A 236 -9.86 7.13 25.15
CA LEU A 236 -10.14 5.97 26.04
C LEU A 236 -11.65 5.77 26.25
N LEU A 237 -12.39 6.84 26.52
CA LEU A 237 -13.85 6.76 26.72
C LEU A 237 -14.53 6.29 25.43
N MET A 238 -14.16 6.87 24.29
CA MET A 238 -14.72 6.47 22.99
C MET A 238 -14.35 5.02 22.64
N ALA A 239 -13.13 4.59 22.94
CA ALA A 239 -12.66 3.22 22.74
C ALA A 239 -13.46 2.23 23.62
N ALA A 240 -13.73 2.57 24.88
CA ALA A 240 -14.57 1.77 25.78
C ALA A 240 -16.00 1.64 25.26
N PHE A 241 -16.62 2.75 24.84
CA PHE A 241 -17.99 2.76 24.31
C PHE A 241 -18.14 1.94 23.02
N SER A 242 -17.12 1.93 22.17
CA SER A 242 -17.12 1.22 20.88
C SER A 242 -16.39 -0.14 20.93
N LYS A 243 -16.05 -0.66 22.10
CA LYS A 243 -15.33 -1.91 22.36
C LYS A 243 -14.01 -2.03 21.58
N ARG A 244 -13.28 -0.93 21.39
CA ARG A 244 -12.04 -0.90 20.62
C ARG A 244 -10.82 -0.91 21.53
N LYS A 245 -9.91 -1.85 21.29
CA LYS A 245 -8.71 -2.05 22.11
C LYS A 245 -7.61 -1.05 21.80
N HIS A 246 -7.44 -0.69 20.52
CA HIS A 246 -6.29 0.05 20.01
C HIS A 246 -6.62 1.51 19.76
N ILE A 247 -5.77 2.41 20.26
CA ILE A 247 -5.85 3.85 20.05
C ILE A 247 -4.56 4.26 19.32
N ALA A 248 -4.67 4.50 18.02
CA ALA A 248 -3.53 4.77 17.15
C ALA A 248 -3.46 6.27 16.82
N LEU A 249 -2.54 6.99 17.48
CA LEU A 249 -2.30 8.40 17.22
C LEU A 249 -1.33 8.61 16.07
N SER A 250 -1.45 9.76 15.40
CA SER A 250 -0.61 10.11 14.24
C SER A 250 0.59 10.97 14.66
N ASN A 251 1.18 10.70 15.85
CA ASN A 251 2.40 11.38 16.26
C ASN A 251 3.61 10.74 15.56
N GLU A 252 4.52 11.58 15.12
CA GLU A 252 5.75 11.25 14.41
C GLU A 252 7.00 11.43 15.30
N SER A 253 8.19 11.13 14.75
CA SER A 253 9.45 11.19 15.49
C SER A 253 9.85 12.62 15.90
N SER A 254 9.50 13.64 15.10
CA SER A 254 9.91 15.04 15.32
C SER A 254 9.28 15.68 16.57
N ALA A 255 8.20 15.10 17.10
CA ALA A 255 7.54 15.55 18.34
C ALA A 255 8.44 15.48 19.59
N ASN A 256 9.58 14.78 19.51
CA ASN A 256 10.57 14.70 20.61
C ASN A 256 11.56 15.88 20.63
N GLU A 257 11.63 16.72 19.58
CA GLU A 257 12.57 17.85 19.51
C GLU A 257 12.06 19.06 20.29
N SER A 258 12.96 19.67 21.11
CA SER A 258 12.64 20.90 21.87
C SER A 258 12.35 22.08 20.94
N THR A 259 11.40 22.95 21.34
CA THR A 259 11.05 24.17 20.60
C THR A 259 12.07 25.28 20.78
N VAL A 260 12.63 25.39 22.00
CA VAL A 260 13.70 26.35 22.34
C VAL A 260 15.04 25.62 22.33
N ILE A 261 15.99 26.10 21.51
CA ILE A 261 17.29 25.44 21.33
C ILE A 261 18.10 25.52 22.65
N GLY A 262 18.46 24.34 23.17
CA GLY A 262 19.24 24.23 24.42
C GLY A 262 18.41 24.24 25.71
N GLU A 263 17.10 24.38 25.65
CA GLU A 263 16.20 24.29 26.79
C GLU A 263 15.23 23.09 26.69
N ASN A 264 14.69 22.66 27.83
CA ASN A 264 13.77 21.52 27.92
C ASN A 264 12.30 21.97 27.76
N ILE A 265 12.05 22.91 26.83
CA ILE A 265 10.72 23.44 26.53
C ILE A 265 10.24 22.81 25.23
N ASN A 266 9.29 21.88 25.34
CA ASN A 266 8.69 21.22 24.20
C ASN A 266 7.20 21.58 24.10
N HIS A 267 6.84 22.38 23.09
CA HIS A 267 5.43 22.69 22.74
C HIS A 267 4.60 21.42 22.52
N GLN A 268 5.24 20.33 22.07
CA GLN A 268 4.60 19.07 21.73
C GLN A 268 4.74 17.98 22.83
N TYR A 269 5.01 18.35 24.10
CA TYR A 269 5.20 17.36 25.17
C TYR A 269 4.16 16.24 25.15
N SER A 270 2.86 16.55 25.05
CA SER A 270 1.79 15.55 25.03
C SER A 270 1.74 14.67 23.77
N LYS A 271 2.66 14.88 22.82
CA LYS A 271 2.91 13.99 21.66
C LYS A 271 4.23 13.25 21.76
N SER A 272 5.07 13.54 22.76
CA SER A 272 6.40 12.93 22.93
C SER A 272 6.32 11.45 23.31
N LEU A 273 7.42 10.73 23.10
CA LEU A 273 7.56 9.34 23.56
C LEU A 273 7.52 9.24 25.10
N GLU A 274 8.03 10.26 25.80
CA GLU A 274 7.98 10.35 27.24
C GLU A 274 6.54 10.37 27.76
N PHE A 275 5.70 11.25 27.20
CA PHE A 275 4.27 11.27 27.54
C PHE A 275 3.59 9.94 27.22
N GLU A 276 3.87 9.35 26.06
CA GLU A 276 3.28 8.07 25.64
C GLU A 276 3.60 6.94 26.62
N ASN A 277 4.84 6.85 27.11
CA ASN A 277 5.24 5.88 28.14
C ASN A 277 4.53 6.12 29.47
N ASP A 278 4.50 7.38 29.94
CA ASP A 278 3.86 7.75 31.19
C ASP A 278 2.35 7.48 31.15
N PHE A 279 1.70 7.84 30.03
CA PHE A 279 0.27 7.63 29.85
C PHE A 279 -0.09 6.14 29.82
N ARG A 280 0.66 5.31 29.07
CA ARG A 280 0.45 3.84 29.05
C ARG A 280 0.63 3.23 30.41
N SER A 281 1.66 3.64 31.16
CA SER A 281 1.93 3.17 32.52
C SER A 281 0.78 3.54 33.46
N TYR A 282 0.31 4.79 33.37
CA TYR A 282 -0.80 5.29 34.17
C TYR A 282 -2.10 4.53 33.86
N VAL A 283 -2.46 4.44 32.58
CA VAL A 283 -3.68 3.75 32.13
C VAL A 283 -3.65 2.27 32.53
N SER A 284 -2.55 1.57 32.32
CA SER A 284 -2.42 0.15 32.67
C SER A 284 -2.55 -0.09 34.17
N LYS A 285 -2.09 0.83 35.02
CA LYS A 285 -2.09 0.67 36.46
C LYS A 285 -3.40 1.09 37.10
N PHE A 286 -4.04 2.16 36.62
CA PHE A 286 -5.14 2.84 37.29
C PHE A 286 -6.46 2.83 36.53
N VAL A 287 -6.46 2.48 35.21
CA VAL A 287 -7.67 2.51 34.37
C VAL A 287 -8.00 1.12 33.85
N CYS A 288 -7.16 0.57 32.98
CA CYS A 288 -7.32 -0.75 32.35
C CYS A 288 -6.00 -1.22 31.75
N ARG A 289 -5.70 -2.51 31.90
CA ARG A 289 -4.49 -3.13 31.30
C ARG A 289 -4.59 -3.37 29.81
N ASP A 290 -5.79 -3.50 29.26
CA ASP A 290 -6.05 -4.01 27.92
C ASP A 290 -6.07 -2.92 26.85
N PHE A 291 -6.20 -1.64 27.23
CA PHE A 291 -6.06 -0.55 26.27
C PHE A 291 -4.64 -0.45 25.73
N ASN A 292 -4.53 -0.40 24.40
CA ASN A 292 -3.27 -0.27 23.71
C ASN A 292 -3.18 1.09 23.02
N TYR A 293 -2.59 2.06 23.70
CA TYR A 293 -2.36 3.42 23.22
C TYR A 293 -0.95 3.54 22.64
N PHE A 294 -0.81 4.05 21.40
CA PHE A 294 0.50 4.21 20.76
C PHE A 294 0.50 5.28 19.67
N SER A 295 1.66 5.88 19.44
CA SER A 295 1.91 6.82 18.33
C SER A 295 2.28 6.02 17.08
N PHE A 296 1.32 5.88 16.15
CA PHE A 296 1.43 5.00 15.00
C PHE A 296 2.53 5.43 14.02
N LEU A 297 2.69 6.74 13.77
CA LEU A 297 3.71 7.25 12.83
C LEU A 297 5.09 7.48 13.48
N ARG A 298 5.30 7.12 14.76
CA ARG A 298 6.57 7.31 15.46
C ARG A 298 7.81 6.81 14.70
N PRO A 299 7.78 5.67 13.98
CA PRO A 299 8.92 5.21 13.19
C PRO A 299 9.25 6.09 11.98
N LEU A 300 8.38 7.02 11.58
CA LEU A 300 8.51 7.81 10.38
C LEU A 300 8.96 9.24 10.70
N SER A 301 9.81 9.80 9.81
CA SER A 301 10.11 11.23 9.77
C SER A 301 8.99 12.01 9.07
N GLU A 302 8.90 13.31 9.33
CA GLU A 302 8.01 14.24 8.63
C GLU A 302 8.21 14.19 7.11
N LEU A 303 9.46 14.06 6.65
CA LEU A 303 9.80 13.97 5.24
C LEU A 303 9.26 12.66 4.62
N HIS A 304 9.34 11.54 5.37
CA HIS A 304 8.79 10.26 4.92
C HIS A 304 7.26 10.31 4.84
N ILE A 305 6.61 10.89 5.86
CA ILE A 305 5.15 11.10 5.88
C ILE A 305 4.71 11.99 4.71
N ALA A 306 5.45 13.06 4.41
CA ALA A 306 5.16 13.94 3.27
C ALA A 306 5.26 13.21 1.92
N LYS A 307 6.25 12.32 1.76
CA LYS A 307 6.38 11.45 0.59
C LYS A 307 5.18 10.50 0.46
N LEU A 308 4.82 9.78 1.53
CA LEU A 308 3.65 8.89 1.53
C LEU A 308 2.36 9.69 1.22
N PHE A 309 2.18 10.84 1.86
CA PHE A 309 1.04 11.72 1.61
C PHE A 309 0.94 12.18 0.15
N SER A 310 2.08 12.45 -0.52
CA SER A 310 2.09 12.86 -1.93
C SER A 310 1.53 11.81 -2.88
N GLU A 311 1.51 10.54 -2.48
CA GLU A 311 0.92 9.42 -3.23
C GLU A 311 -0.60 9.25 -2.98
N LEU A 312 -1.17 10.00 -2.01
CA LEU A 312 -2.56 9.90 -1.60
C LEU A 312 -3.45 10.94 -2.30
N ASP A 313 -4.75 10.65 -2.36
CA ASP A 313 -5.75 11.50 -3.03
C ASP A 313 -6.38 12.59 -2.13
N TYR A 314 -5.68 12.98 -1.02
CA TYR A 314 -6.19 13.96 -0.06
C TYR A 314 -5.66 15.38 -0.28
N LYS A 315 -4.92 15.62 -1.36
CA LYS A 315 -4.15 16.88 -1.60
C LYS A 315 -4.99 18.14 -1.52
N TYR A 316 -6.28 18.06 -1.87
CA TYR A 316 -7.17 19.23 -1.92
C TYR A 316 -8.13 19.34 -0.73
N VAL A 317 -8.24 18.30 0.09
CA VAL A 317 -9.16 18.27 1.25
C VAL A 317 -8.43 18.45 2.58
N PHE A 318 -7.14 18.06 2.69
CA PHE A 318 -6.39 18.18 3.93
C PHE A 318 -6.09 19.64 4.29
N LYS A 319 -6.15 19.95 5.59
CA LYS A 319 -5.73 21.25 6.12
C LYS A 319 -5.23 21.08 7.56
N SER A 320 -4.15 21.78 7.89
CA SER A 320 -3.58 21.79 9.24
C SER A 320 -3.17 23.21 9.69
N CYS A 321 -3.72 24.24 9.03
CA CYS A 321 -3.47 25.64 9.39
C CYS A 321 -4.26 26.02 10.65
N ASN A 322 -3.56 26.41 11.73
CA ASN A 322 -4.21 26.82 12.98
C ASN A 322 -4.93 28.16 12.81
N VAL A 323 -4.33 29.13 12.13
CA VAL A 323 -4.92 30.47 11.90
C VAL A 323 -6.18 30.40 11.04
N GLY A 324 -6.14 29.65 9.93
CA GLY A 324 -7.26 29.47 9.02
C GLY A 324 -8.29 28.43 9.44
N SER A 325 -8.11 27.78 10.59
CA SER A 325 -8.91 26.61 11.00
C SER A 325 -10.39 26.87 11.17
N LYS A 326 -10.79 28.08 11.60
CA LYS A 326 -12.20 28.46 11.76
C LYS A 326 -12.94 28.62 10.42
N GLN A 327 -12.20 28.99 9.37
CA GLN A 327 -12.72 29.19 8.01
C GLN A 327 -12.43 28.01 7.10
N ASP A 328 -11.79 26.98 7.63
CA ASP A 328 -11.35 25.78 6.93
C ASP A 328 -10.51 26.07 5.68
N ILE A 329 -9.48 26.95 5.82
CA ILE A 329 -8.57 27.38 4.76
C ILE A 329 -7.10 27.27 5.17
N TRP A 330 -6.22 27.21 4.19
CA TRP A 330 -4.81 27.56 4.35
C TRP A 330 -4.66 29.07 4.33
N CYS A 331 -4.21 29.71 5.42
CA CYS A 331 -4.09 31.17 5.46
C CYS A 331 -2.95 31.71 4.57
N GLY A 332 -1.94 30.89 4.26
CA GLY A 332 -0.82 31.22 3.37
C GLY A 332 0.22 32.20 3.94
N HIS A 333 0.15 32.57 5.24
CA HIS A 333 1.05 33.53 5.87
C HIS A 333 1.53 33.16 7.28
N CYS A 334 1.22 31.98 7.78
CA CYS A 334 1.71 31.51 9.09
C CYS A 334 2.86 30.47 8.93
N PRO A 335 3.65 30.23 10.00
CA PRO A 335 4.75 29.27 9.95
C PRO A 335 4.32 27.83 9.62
N LYS A 336 3.10 27.43 10.06
CA LYS A 336 2.55 26.11 9.73
C LYS A 336 2.27 25.95 8.24
N CYS A 337 1.74 26.99 7.57
CA CYS A 337 1.54 26.98 6.11
C CYS A 337 2.87 26.85 5.38
N LEU A 338 3.88 27.65 5.76
CA LEU A 338 5.21 27.59 5.16
C LEU A 338 5.86 26.21 5.37
N PHE A 339 5.80 25.67 6.58
CA PHE A 339 6.34 24.35 6.87
C PHE A 339 5.68 23.26 6.00
N ALA A 340 4.34 23.23 5.93
CA ALA A 340 3.63 22.24 5.12
C ALA A 340 3.98 22.38 3.62
N PHE A 341 4.13 23.60 3.13
CA PHE A 341 4.57 23.87 1.75
C PHE A 341 5.98 23.35 1.50
N VAL A 342 6.93 23.68 2.40
CA VAL A 342 8.34 23.27 2.29
C VAL A 342 8.46 21.74 2.27
N ILE A 343 7.84 21.05 3.22
CA ILE A 343 7.99 19.60 3.37
C ILE A 343 7.34 18.81 2.20
N LEU A 344 6.31 19.37 1.55
CA LEU A 344 5.65 18.78 0.38
C LEU A 344 6.35 19.14 -0.94
N SER A 345 7.10 20.25 -0.99
CA SER A 345 7.70 20.77 -2.22
C SER A 345 8.67 19.81 -2.93
N PRO A 346 9.38 18.86 -2.28
CA PRO A 346 10.17 17.85 -2.98
C PRO A 346 9.37 16.83 -3.79
N PHE A 347 8.09 16.65 -3.49
CA PHE A 347 7.26 15.54 -3.96
C PHE A 347 6.08 15.96 -4.85
N LEU A 348 5.65 17.23 -4.75
CA LEU A 348 4.52 17.76 -5.51
C LEU A 348 5.00 18.82 -6.50
N GLU A 349 4.35 18.87 -7.66
CA GLU A 349 4.59 19.90 -8.66
C GLU A 349 4.11 21.28 -8.20
N GLU A 350 4.72 22.34 -8.70
CA GLU A 350 4.43 23.72 -8.31
C GLU A 350 2.95 24.07 -8.47
N ASP A 351 2.33 23.66 -9.58
CA ASP A 351 0.91 23.92 -9.86
C ASP A 351 -0.02 23.23 -8.86
N VAL A 352 0.35 22.03 -8.38
CA VAL A 352 -0.39 21.32 -7.34
C VAL A 352 -0.28 22.08 -6.01
N LEU A 353 0.93 22.51 -5.64
CA LEU A 353 1.16 23.30 -4.43
C LEU A 353 0.41 24.66 -4.48
N LYS A 354 0.42 25.36 -5.62
CA LYS A 354 -0.36 26.59 -5.81
C LYS A 354 -1.86 26.37 -5.62
N ARG A 355 -2.40 25.26 -6.12
CA ARG A 355 -3.83 24.92 -5.92
C ARG A 355 -4.16 24.61 -4.46
N ILE A 356 -3.25 23.98 -3.71
CA ILE A 356 -3.44 23.67 -2.28
C ILE A 356 -3.39 24.96 -1.44
N PHE A 357 -2.36 25.79 -1.60
CA PHE A 357 -2.06 26.94 -0.73
C PHE A 357 -2.53 28.28 -1.28
N GLY A 358 -3.08 28.34 -2.49
CA GLY A 358 -3.57 29.55 -3.16
C GLY A 358 -2.47 30.35 -3.85
N LYS A 359 -1.19 30.13 -3.54
CA LYS A 359 -0.03 30.82 -4.12
C LYS A 359 1.24 29.99 -3.94
N ASN A 360 2.34 30.37 -4.62
CA ASN A 360 3.67 29.85 -4.33
C ASN A 360 4.25 30.56 -3.10
N LEU A 361 4.34 29.85 -1.96
CA LEU A 361 4.82 30.47 -0.72
C LEU A 361 6.32 30.78 -0.75
N PHE A 362 7.10 30.21 -1.66
CA PHE A 362 8.50 30.57 -1.83
C PHE A 362 8.70 31.96 -2.44
N GLU A 363 7.68 32.56 -3.06
CA GLU A 363 7.71 33.93 -3.61
C GLU A 363 7.37 34.99 -2.58
N ASP A 364 6.90 34.62 -1.38
CA ASP A 364 6.43 35.53 -0.35
C ASP A 364 7.56 35.95 0.60
N ALA A 365 8.07 37.16 0.43
CA ALA A 365 9.16 37.72 1.24
C ALA A 365 8.82 37.90 2.73
N GLU A 366 7.54 38.06 3.09
CA GLU A 366 7.09 38.23 4.48
C GLU A 366 7.30 36.97 5.33
N LEU A 367 7.38 35.80 4.69
CA LEU A 367 7.64 34.52 5.35
C LEU A 367 9.13 34.26 5.67
N SER A 368 10.03 35.22 5.32
CA SER A 368 11.48 35.07 5.49
C SER A 368 11.92 34.77 6.92
N THR A 369 11.31 35.42 7.92
CA THR A 369 11.65 35.18 9.33
C THR A 369 11.27 33.75 9.74
N TYR A 370 10.10 33.29 9.32
CA TYR A 370 9.67 31.91 9.60
C TYR A 370 10.57 30.86 8.91
N LEU A 371 11.06 31.16 7.69
CA LEU A 371 12.02 30.29 7.04
C LEU A 371 13.31 30.16 7.87
N LEU A 372 13.86 31.26 8.38
CA LEU A 372 15.06 31.26 9.20
C LEU A 372 14.86 30.50 10.51
N GLN A 373 13.72 30.68 11.17
CA GLN A 373 13.35 29.91 12.37
C GLN A 373 13.25 28.39 12.08
N LEU A 374 12.57 28.01 11.00
CA LEU A 374 12.43 26.61 10.58
C LEU A 374 13.77 25.97 10.18
N CYS A 375 14.70 26.75 9.62
CA CYS A 375 16.05 26.30 9.25
C CYS A 375 17.04 26.26 10.41
N GLY A 376 16.67 26.73 11.61
CA GLY A 376 17.54 26.79 12.78
C GLY A 376 18.58 27.92 12.73
N MET A 377 18.25 29.02 12.05
CA MET A 377 19.08 30.22 12.00
C MET A 377 18.70 31.27 13.08
N GLU A 378 17.68 30.98 13.87
CA GLU A 378 17.19 31.76 14.99
C GLU A 378 17.25 30.89 16.27
N GLU A 379 17.23 31.52 17.45
CA GLU A 379 17.36 30.85 18.74
C GLU A 379 16.15 29.93 19.09
N GLN A 380 14.99 30.18 18.46
CA GLN A 380 13.77 29.40 18.69
C GLN A 380 13.07 29.03 17.38
N LYS A 381 12.47 27.85 17.37
CA LYS A 381 11.52 27.43 16.34
C LYS A 381 10.15 28.11 16.58
N PRO A 382 9.28 28.20 15.55
CA PRO A 382 7.90 28.60 15.78
C PRO A 382 7.21 27.66 16.79
N PHE A 383 6.38 28.21 17.70
CA PHE A 383 5.52 27.42 18.59
C PHE A 383 4.34 26.83 17.83
N GLU A 384 4.67 25.91 16.93
CA GLU A 384 3.75 25.20 16.05
C GLU A 384 4.23 23.75 15.88
N CYS A 385 3.31 22.84 15.54
CA CYS A 385 3.70 21.48 15.17
C CYS A 385 4.39 21.50 13.81
N VAL A 386 5.70 21.62 13.80
CA VAL A 386 6.59 21.63 12.63
C VAL A 386 7.70 20.60 12.82
N GLY A 387 8.22 20.07 11.73
CA GLY A 387 9.28 19.06 11.76
C GLY A 387 10.60 19.55 12.36
N THR A 388 11.61 18.70 12.30
CA THR A 388 12.95 19.02 12.78
C THR A 388 13.68 19.98 11.82
N ILE A 389 14.66 20.73 12.35
CA ILE A 389 15.56 21.57 11.55
C ILE A 389 16.22 20.76 10.43
N ASN A 390 16.61 19.51 10.72
CA ASN A 390 17.23 18.62 9.73
C ASN A 390 16.28 18.27 8.58
N GLU A 391 15.01 17.99 8.85
CA GLU A 391 14.01 17.64 7.84
C GLU A 391 13.67 18.82 6.93
N VAL A 392 13.49 20.00 7.49
CA VAL A 392 13.22 21.22 6.73
C VAL A 392 14.37 21.53 5.75
N ASN A 393 15.61 21.54 6.23
CA ASN A 393 16.78 21.79 5.35
C ASN A 393 16.99 20.68 4.32
N THR A 394 16.70 19.43 4.67
CA THR A 394 16.73 18.30 3.72
C THR A 394 15.66 18.48 2.63
N ALA A 395 14.43 18.86 2.99
CA ALA A 395 13.36 19.13 2.03
C ALA A 395 13.72 20.27 1.06
N LEU A 396 14.26 21.37 1.57
CA LEU A 396 14.71 22.49 0.72
C LEU A 396 15.84 22.07 -0.23
N ALA A 397 16.81 21.29 0.24
CA ALA A 397 17.86 20.73 -0.60
C ALA A 397 17.30 19.80 -1.69
N MET A 398 16.35 18.93 -1.35
CA MET A 398 15.69 18.05 -2.31
C MET A 398 14.92 18.84 -3.38
N ARG A 399 14.19 19.91 -3.00
CA ARG A 399 13.44 20.78 -3.92
C ARG A 399 14.39 21.47 -4.91
N VAL A 400 15.49 22.06 -4.42
CA VAL A 400 16.48 22.76 -5.23
C VAL A 400 17.24 21.82 -6.19
N LEU A 401 17.52 20.58 -5.76
CA LEU A 401 18.16 19.56 -6.60
C LEU A 401 17.20 18.93 -7.62
N ARG A 402 15.89 18.95 -7.36
CA ARG A 402 14.86 18.51 -8.31
C ARG A 402 14.72 19.52 -9.44
N GLU A 403 14.66 20.80 -9.08
CA GLU A 403 14.40 21.88 -10.00
C GLU A 403 15.10 23.15 -9.56
N LYS A 404 15.83 23.81 -10.49
CA LYS A 404 16.54 25.06 -10.19
C LYS A 404 15.54 26.16 -9.82
N PRO A 405 15.70 26.80 -8.65
CA PRO A 405 14.79 27.86 -8.22
C PRO A 405 14.78 29.04 -9.18
N SER A 406 13.62 29.59 -9.48
CA SER A 406 13.43 30.81 -10.21
C SER A 406 13.88 32.05 -9.39
N GLU A 407 14.12 33.18 -10.05
CA GLU A 407 14.44 34.46 -9.36
C GLU A 407 13.28 34.94 -8.48
N LYS A 408 12.02 34.56 -8.78
CA LYS A 408 10.84 34.95 -8.03
C LYS A 408 10.72 34.16 -6.71
N GLU A 409 11.31 32.98 -6.61
CA GLU A 409 11.29 32.16 -5.40
C GLU A 409 12.28 32.69 -4.34
N ILE A 410 11.98 33.87 -3.82
CA ILE A 410 12.84 34.68 -2.93
C ILE A 410 13.33 33.89 -1.72
N LEU A 411 12.46 33.05 -1.14
CA LEU A 411 12.80 32.21 0.04
C LEU A 411 13.85 31.14 -0.30
N LEU A 412 13.74 30.50 -1.46
CA LEU A 412 14.76 29.53 -1.90
C LEU A 412 16.08 30.22 -2.26
N GLN A 413 16.03 31.39 -2.92
CA GLN A 413 17.22 32.19 -3.19
C GLN A 413 17.91 32.64 -1.89
N ARG A 414 17.13 32.96 -0.85
CA ARG A 414 17.65 33.31 0.47
C ARG A 414 18.29 32.12 1.14
N TRP A 415 17.61 30.96 1.14
CA TRP A 415 18.16 29.72 1.72
C TRP A 415 19.49 29.33 1.07
N LEU A 416 19.61 29.38 -0.26
CA LEU A 416 20.86 29.07 -0.98
C LEU A 416 22.07 29.92 -0.55
N LYS A 417 21.84 31.11 0.02
CA LYS A 417 22.90 31.99 0.56
C LYS A 417 23.30 31.62 2.00
N LEU A 418 22.55 30.75 2.68
CA LEU A 418 22.88 30.35 4.04
C LEU A 418 24.06 29.36 4.05
N PRO A 419 24.94 29.40 5.08
CA PRO A 419 26.09 28.50 5.18
C PRO A 419 25.71 27.00 5.18
N ILE A 420 24.52 26.68 5.66
CA ILE A 420 24.01 25.30 5.76
C ILE A 420 23.55 24.71 4.42
N ALA A 421 23.16 25.53 3.45
CA ALA A 421 22.57 25.08 2.19
C ALA A 421 23.46 24.08 1.44
N LYS A 422 24.75 24.40 1.30
CA LYS A 422 25.73 23.52 0.66
C LYS A 422 25.86 22.16 1.37
N LYS A 423 25.91 22.17 2.71
CA LYS A 423 26.00 20.94 3.53
C LYS A 423 24.84 20.00 3.23
N TYR A 424 23.62 20.51 3.19
CA TYR A 424 22.43 19.71 2.94
C TYR A 424 22.29 19.29 1.47
N ALA A 425 22.64 20.17 0.53
CA ALA A 425 22.68 19.81 -0.88
C ALA A 425 23.70 18.66 -1.17
N ASP A 426 24.90 18.73 -0.61
CA ASP A 426 25.91 17.69 -0.74
C ASP A 426 25.46 16.38 -0.09
N LYS A 427 24.80 16.44 1.08
CA LYS A 427 24.22 15.29 1.75
C LYS A 427 23.20 14.57 0.88
N VAL A 428 22.19 15.31 0.38
CA VAL A 428 21.12 14.76 -0.46
C VAL A 428 21.67 14.21 -1.77
N ALA A 429 22.61 14.90 -2.41
CA ALA A 429 23.25 14.45 -3.65
C ALA A 429 24.00 13.12 -3.46
N LYS A 430 24.76 12.96 -2.36
CA LYS A 430 25.46 11.71 -2.03
C LYS A 430 24.47 10.54 -1.80
N GLU A 431 23.39 10.75 -1.07
CA GLU A 431 22.42 9.71 -0.76
C GLU A 431 21.65 9.24 -1.99
N ARG A 432 21.47 10.10 -3.02
CA ARG A 432 20.86 9.75 -4.32
C ARG A 432 21.78 8.92 -5.23
N THR A 433 23.10 9.12 -5.17
CA THR A 433 24.06 8.58 -6.16
C THR A 433 24.42 7.11 -5.93
N TYR A 434 24.25 6.58 -4.72
CA TYR A 434 24.81 5.26 -4.35
C TYR A 434 23.82 4.08 -4.43
N GLY A 435 22.63 4.19 -5.04
CA GLY A 435 21.73 3.03 -5.28
C GLY A 435 21.30 2.26 -4.03
N THR A 436 21.70 2.70 -2.85
CA THR A 436 21.23 2.17 -1.56
C THR A 436 19.81 2.61 -1.30
N PRO A 437 19.00 1.84 -0.57
CA PRO A 437 17.70 2.29 -0.09
C PRO A 437 17.87 3.68 0.48
N ASP A 438 17.03 4.60 0.00
CA ASP A 438 17.08 6.05 0.32
C ASP A 438 17.17 6.20 1.84
N LYS A 439 18.36 6.43 2.39
CA LYS A 439 18.57 6.62 3.84
C LYS A 439 17.73 7.76 4.40
N LEU A 440 17.29 8.69 3.51
CA LEU A 440 16.35 9.76 3.86
C LEU A 440 14.98 9.26 4.28
N PHE A 441 14.60 8.05 3.84
CA PHE A 441 13.32 7.40 4.11
C PHE A 441 13.48 6.11 4.92
N ALA A 442 14.64 5.87 5.50
CA ALA A 442 14.81 4.84 6.51
C ALA A 442 13.92 5.15 7.73
N LEU A 443 13.51 4.11 8.47
CA LEU A 443 12.77 4.31 9.72
C LEU A 443 13.61 5.21 10.65
N ALA A 444 12.99 6.31 11.09
CA ALA A 444 13.69 7.37 11.80
C ALA A 444 13.94 7.06 13.28
N ASP A 445 13.08 6.22 13.88
CA ASP A 445 13.11 5.95 15.33
C ASP A 445 12.85 4.45 15.60
N GLU A 446 13.87 3.77 16.12
CA GLU A 446 13.75 2.39 16.58
C GLU A 446 13.05 2.32 17.96
N HIS A 447 13.01 3.44 18.70
CA HIS A 447 12.35 3.55 19.99
C HIS A 447 10.88 3.94 19.80
N ASN A 448 10.03 2.93 19.66
CA ASN A 448 8.59 3.12 19.52
C ASN A 448 7.82 2.07 20.34
N LEU A 449 6.53 2.32 20.56
CA LEU A 449 5.66 1.46 21.37
C LEU A 449 4.60 0.75 20.52
N LEU A 450 4.90 0.53 19.24
CA LEU A 450 4.01 -0.22 18.33
C LEU A 450 3.83 -1.67 18.81
N PRO A 451 2.65 -2.27 18.58
CA PRO A 451 2.46 -3.70 18.76
C PRO A 451 3.52 -4.50 17.96
N ARG A 452 4.02 -5.61 18.53
CA ARG A 452 5.12 -6.40 17.94
C ARG A 452 4.80 -6.98 16.56
N ASP A 453 3.51 -7.18 16.26
CA ASP A 453 3.02 -7.76 15.00
C ASP A 453 2.80 -6.70 13.90
N PHE A 454 3.19 -5.45 14.15
CA PHE A 454 2.98 -4.33 13.24
C PHE A 454 4.10 -4.24 12.21
N ASN A 455 3.96 -4.97 11.09
CA ASN A 455 4.90 -4.95 9.96
C ASN A 455 4.51 -3.99 8.82
N ILE A 456 3.50 -3.14 9.02
CA ILE A 456 3.00 -2.19 7.99
C ILE A 456 4.13 -1.32 7.43
N PHE A 457 5.08 -0.93 8.27
CA PHE A 457 6.21 -0.08 7.89
C PHE A 457 7.32 -0.82 7.14
N SER A 458 7.23 -2.13 6.97
CA SER A 458 8.15 -2.87 6.09
C SER A 458 7.91 -2.50 4.61
N ASN A 459 6.66 -2.19 4.24
CA ASN A 459 6.29 -1.68 2.92
C ASN A 459 5.05 -0.75 2.99
N PRO A 460 5.22 0.51 3.42
CA PRO A 460 4.12 1.47 3.51
C PRO A 460 3.48 1.79 2.15
N TYR A 461 4.27 1.74 1.07
CA TYR A 461 3.78 1.97 -0.29
C TYR A 461 2.71 0.94 -0.69
N SER A 462 2.97 -0.34 -0.44
CA SER A 462 1.99 -1.41 -0.65
C SER A 462 0.70 -1.18 0.15
N ALA A 463 0.82 -0.81 1.42
CA ALA A 463 -0.34 -0.53 2.29
C ALA A 463 -1.22 0.59 1.71
N ILE A 464 -0.61 1.68 1.20
CA ILE A 464 -1.35 2.77 0.53
C ILE A 464 -2.09 2.27 -0.73
N LYS A 465 -1.43 1.46 -1.57
CA LYS A 465 -2.07 0.91 -2.77
C LYS A 465 -3.21 -0.06 -2.44
N LYS A 466 -3.06 -0.85 -1.37
CA LYS A 466 -4.14 -1.69 -0.82
C LYS A 466 -5.31 -0.85 -0.29
N ALA A 467 -5.05 0.27 0.38
CA ALA A 467 -6.11 1.21 0.80
C ALA A 467 -6.88 1.76 -0.39
N ALA A 468 -6.18 2.14 -1.46
CA ALA A 468 -6.81 2.58 -2.70
C ALA A 468 -7.67 1.47 -3.33
N LEU A 469 -7.17 0.22 -3.37
CA LEU A 469 -7.94 -0.94 -3.83
C LEU A 469 -9.20 -1.16 -2.98
N ARG A 470 -9.08 -1.09 -1.65
CA ARG A 470 -10.20 -1.22 -0.72
C ARG A 470 -11.27 -0.16 -0.98
N ARG A 471 -10.88 1.11 -1.17
CA ARG A 471 -11.82 2.20 -1.51
C ARG A 471 -12.57 1.97 -2.82
N MET A 472 -11.91 1.41 -3.84
CA MET A 472 -12.56 1.08 -5.12
C MET A 472 -13.65 0.03 -4.97
N LEU A 473 -13.53 -0.87 -3.97
CA LEU A 473 -14.34 -2.08 -3.84
C LEU A 473 -15.26 -2.10 -2.62
N CYS A 474 -15.07 -1.25 -1.62
CA CYS A 474 -15.79 -1.31 -0.33
C CYS A 474 -17.31 -1.08 -0.43
N LYS A 475 -17.80 -0.49 -1.51
CA LYS A 475 -19.24 -0.27 -1.77
C LYS A 475 -19.82 -1.29 -2.74
N GLU A 476 -19.00 -2.16 -3.30
CA GLU A 476 -19.41 -3.11 -4.32
C GLU A 476 -19.84 -4.45 -3.70
N LYS A 477 -20.86 -5.05 -4.28
CA LYS A 477 -21.21 -6.46 -4.06
C LYS A 477 -20.44 -7.29 -5.07
N ILE A 478 -19.39 -7.94 -4.64
CA ILE A 478 -18.40 -8.55 -5.52
C ILE A 478 -18.76 -9.98 -5.88
N ALA A 479 -18.57 -10.33 -7.15
CA ALA A 479 -18.52 -11.72 -7.61
C ALA A 479 -17.19 -12.01 -8.31
N ILE A 480 -16.46 -13.03 -7.88
CA ILE A 480 -15.30 -13.59 -8.58
C ILE A 480 -15.80 -14.66 -9.54
N LEU A 481 -15.57 -14.47 -10.84
CA LEU A 481 -15.98 -15.41 -11.87
C LEU A 481 -14.79 -16.27 -12.30
N GLY A 482 -14.83 -17.56 -11.89
CA GLY A 482 -13.78 -18.55 -12.06
C GLY A 482 -12.80 -18.61 -10.89
N PHE A 483 -12.57 -19.82 -10.37
CA PHE A 483 -11.72 -20.04 -9.18
C PHE A 483 -10.40 -20.76 -9.52
N GLY A 484 -9.82 -20.42 -10.66
CA GLY A 484 -8.46 -20.79 -11.02
C GLY A 484 -7.41 -19.98 -10.25
N ARG A 485 -6.18 -19.95 -10.74
CA ARG A 485 -5.04 -19.27 -10.10
C ARG A 485 -5.31 -17.78 -9.80
N GLU A 486 -5.81 -17.01 -10.78
CA GLU A 486 -6.14 -15.58 -10.57
C GLU A 486 -7.36 -15.38 -9.65
N GLY A 487 -8.36 -16.25 -9.70
CA GLY A 487 -9.52 -16.17 -8.80
C GLY A 487 -9.12 -16.39 -7.34
N LYS A 488 -8.27 -17.36 -7.07
CA LYS A 488 -7.70 -17.61 -5.73
C LYS A 488 -6.85 -16.44 -5.24
N SER A 489 -6.01 -15.90 -6.10
CA SER A 489 -5.19 -14.71 -5.80
C SER A 489 -6.07 -13.49 -5.50
N SER A 490 -7.15 -13.30 -6.27
CA SER A 490 -8.09 -12.20 -6.05
C SER A 490 -8.83 -12.33 -4.72
N LEU A 491 -9.34 -13.53 -4.38
CA LEU A 491 -10.00 -13.77 -3.11
C LEU A 491 -9.06 -13.48 -1.93
N LYS A 492 -7.84 -14.04 -1.95
CA LYS A 492 -6.82 -13.80 -0.93
C LYS A 492 -6.52 -12.31 -0.73
N MET A 493 -6.44 -11.54 -1.82
CA MET A 493 -6.23 -10.09 -1.73
C MET A 493 -7.43 -9.40 -1.08
N LEU A 494 -8.67 -9.69 -1.49
CA LEU A 494 -9.87 -9.11 -0.92
C LEU A 494 -10.00 -9.39 0.58
N GLU A 495 -9.70 -10.61 1.01
CA GLU A 495 -9.63 -10.98 2.44
C GLU A 495 -8.58 -10.15 3.18
N SER A 496 -7.37 -10.03 2.61
CA SER A 496 -6.24 -9.32 3.24
C SER A 496 -6.51 -7.82 3.48
N ILE A 497 -7.39 -7.22 2.69
CA ILE A 497 -7.79 -5.81 2.81
C ILE A 497 -9.18 -5.65 3.44
N SER A 498 -9.75 -6.71 3.96
CA SER A 498 -11.08 -6.72 4.63
C SER A 498 -12.16 -5.99 3.80
N VAL A 499 -12.18 -6.26 2.49
CA VAL A 499 -13.26 -5.81 1.64
C VAL A 499 -14.46 -6.73 1.86
N ASN A 500 -15.51 -6.13 2.29
CA ASN A 500 -16.89 -6.62 2.38
C ASN A 500 -17.09 -8.12 2.64
N HIS A 501 -17.87 -8.45 3.64
CA HIS A 501 -18.22 -9.83 4.01
C HIS A 501 -19.28 -10.49 3.09
N ASP A 502 -19.56 -9.94 1.90
CA ASP A 502 -20.51 -10.50 0.93
C ASP A 502 -19.84 -10.72 -0.44
N ILE A 503 -18.90 -11.66 -0.47
CA ILE A 503 -18.21 -12.06 -1.71
C ILE A 503 -18.80 -13.36 -2.23
N ILE A 504 -19.16 -13.41 -3.51
CA ILE A 504 -19.53 -14.64 -4.19
C ILE A 504 -18.37 -15.11 -5.07
N VAL A 505 -18.02 -16.38 -4.96
CA VAL A 505 -17.09 -17.05 -5.87
C VAL A 505 -17.91 -18.02 -6.73
N ALA A 506 -18.02 -17.73 -8.03
CA ALA A 506 -18.79 -18.52 -8.96
C ALA A 506 -17.89 -19.26 -9.96
N ASP A 507 -18.05 -20.57 -10.10
CA ASP A 507 -17.32 -21.40 -11.06
C ASP A 507 -18.27 -22.34 -11.81
N GLY A 508 -17.89 -22.73 -13.02
CA GLY A 508 -18.67 -23.73 -13.80
C GLY A 508 -18.44 -25.18 -13.38
N ASN A 509 -17.42 -25.44 -12.55
CA ASN A 509 -17.07 -26.78 -12.10
C ASN A 509 -17.64 -27.07 -10.69
N GLU A 510 -18.60 -28.00 -10.62
CA GLU A 510 -19.27 -28.37 -9.37
C GLU A 510 -18.31 -28.95 -8.32
N GLU A 511 -17.24 -29.60 -8.73
CA GLU A 511 -16.26 -30.19 -7.81
C GLU A 511 -15.44 -29.08 -7.10
N ILE A 512 -15.05 -28.04 -7.83
CA ILE A 512 -14.39 -26.86 -7.25
C ILE A 512 -15.29 -26.22 -6.20
N ILE A 513 -16.58 -26.07 -6.50
CA ILE A 513 -17.54 -25.48 -5.56
C ILE A 513 -17.68 -26.36 -4.32
N ARG A 514 -17.89 -27.69 -4.47
CA ARG A 514 -18.04 -28.60 -3.33
C ARG A 514 -16.83 -28.60 -2.41
N GLN A 515 -15.61 -28.73 -2.97
CA GLN A 515 -14.37 -28.80 -2.20
C GLN A 515 -14.09 -27.51 -1.40
N ASN A 516 -14.53 -26.37 -1.91
CA ASN A 516 -14.29 -25.08 -1.24
C ASN A 516 -15.47 -24.66 -0.34
N SER A 517 -16.71 -25.13 -0.58
CA SER A 517 -17.84 -24.87 0.32
C SER A 517 -17.76 -25.65 1.64
N GLU A 518 -17.08 -26.80 1.66
CA GLU A 518 -16.91 -27.66 2.84
C GLU A 518 -15.64 -27.34 3.65
N SER A 519 -14.85 -26.33 3.24
CA SER A 519 -13.59 -25.96 3.90
C SER A 519 -13.85 -25.20 5.19
N GLU A 520 -13.31 -25.67 6.32
CA GLU A 520 -13.40 -25.04 7.65
C GLU A 520 -12.70 -23.66 7.72
N ASN A 521 -11.95 -23.26 6.68
CA ASN A 521 -11.17 -22.02 6.62
C ASN A 521 -11.87 -20.89 5.83
N ILE A 522 -13.18 -20.98 5.60
CA ILE A 522 -13.91 -19.90 4.92
C ILE A 522 -14.33 -18.86 5.95
N HIS A 523 -13.89 -17.62 5.75
CA HIS A 523 -14.35 -16.48 6.56
C HIS A 523 -15.85 -16.25 6.36
N ASP A 524 -16.57 -15.87 7.43
CA ASP A 524 -17.97 -15.46 7.36
C ASP A 524 -18.18 -14.42 6.26
N GLY A 525 -19.14 -14.69 5.36
CA GLY A 525 -19.51 -13.78 4.26
C GLY A 525 -18.96 -14.14 2.88
N ILE A 526 -18.20 -15.24 2.72
CA ILE A 526 -17.79 -15.75 1.42
C ILE A 526 -18.68 -16.94 1.04
N ARG A 527 -19.28 -16.89 -0.16
CA ARG A 527 -20.14 -17.95 -0.67
C ARG A 527 -19.60 -18.51 -1.98
N PHE A 528 -19.54 -19.83 -2.10
CA PHE A 528 -19.21 -20.53 -3.34
C PHE A 528 -20.50 -21.01 -4.02
N CYS A 529 -20.66 -20.78 -5.31
CA CYS A 529 -21.84 -21.19 -6.06
C CYS A 529 -21.51 -21.52 -7.52
N LEU A 530 -22.44 -22.21 -8.19
CA LEU A 530 -22.35 -22.41 -9.64
C LEU A 530 -22.52 -21.10 -10.40
N LEU A 531 -21.80 -20.99 -11.52
CA LEU A 531 -21.84 -19.85 -12.43
C LEU A 531 -23.19 -19.81 -13.18
N LYS A 532 -24.22 -19.29 -12.52
CA LYS A 532 -25.58 -19.14 -13.03
C LYS A 532 -26.14 -17.75 -12.72
N GLU A 533 -27.02 -17.25 -13.58
CA GLU A 533 -27.62 -15.91 -13.45
C GLU A 533 -28.31 -15.71 -12.10
N GLU A 534 -29.08 -16.69 -11.63
CA GLU A 534 -29.84 -16.65 -10.38
C GLU A 534 -28.97 -16.37 -9.14
N ASN A 535 -27.71 -16.80 -9.16
CA ASN A 535 -26.75 -16.62 -8.06
C ASN A 535 -26.07 -15.25 -8.05
N LEU A 536 -26.20 -14.47 -9.13
CA LEU A 536 -25.37 -13.27 -9.40
C LEU A 536 -26.18 -11.99 -9.61
N LYS A 537 -27.50 -12.04 -9.55
CA LYS A 537 -28.43 -10.92 -9.89
C LYS A 537 -28.18 -9.64 -9.10
N ASP A 538 -27.77 -9.75 -7.84
CA ASP A 538 -27.59 -8.61 -6.93
C ASP A 538 -26.14 -8.06 -6.91
N ARG A 539 -25.24 -8.63 -7.71
CA ARG A 539 -23.84 -8.22 -7.77
C ARG A 539 -23.65 -6.95 -8.60
N THR A 540 -22.76 -6.08 -8.12
CA THR A 540 -22.46 -4.79 -8.76
C THR A 540 -21.08 -4.75 -9.42
N CYS A 541 -20.14 -5.62 -9.00
CA CYS A 541 -18.80 -5.75 -9.56
C CYS A 541 -18.46 -7.23 -9.81
N PHE A 542 -17.99 -7.54 -11.00
CA PHE A 542 -17.64 -8.89 -11.43
C PHE A 542 -16.15 -8.97 -11.76
N LEU A 543 -15.38 -9.64 -10.93
CA LEU A 543 -13.95 -9.90 -11.16
C LEU A 543 -13.80 -11.14 -12.03
N LYS A 544 -13.79 -10.94 -13.34
CA LYS A 544 -13.69 -12.01 -14.33
C LYS A 544 -12.27 -12.51 -14.48
N THR A 545 -12.05 -13.81 -14.30
CA THR A 545 -10.77 -14.46 -14.61
C THR A 545 -10.62 -14.79 -16.10
N PRO A 546 -9.39 -14.97 -16.62
CA PRO A 546 -9.15 -15.31 -18.02
C PRO A 546 -9.85 -16.57 -18.51
N GLY A 547 -10.05 -17.56 -17.64
CA GLY A 547 -10.68 -18.85 -17.99
C GLY A 547 -12.18 -18.80 -18.28
N ILE A 548 -12.87 -17.71 -17.97
CA ILE A 548 -14.30 -17.54 -18.20
C ILE A 548 -14.52 -16.76 -19.50
N ALA A 549 -15.20 -17.38 -20.47
CA ALA A 549 -15.57 -16.71 -21.73
C ALA A 549 -16.78 -15.78 -21.53
N CYS A 550 -16.82 -14.62 -22.17
CA CYS A 550 -17.95 -13.70 -22.07
C CYS A 550 -19.26 -14.32 -22.56
N LYS A 551 -19.20 -15.20 -23.56
CA LYS A 551 -20.35 -15.94 -24.07
C LYS A 551 -21.00 -16.89 -23.05
N SER A 552 -20.27 -17.31 -22.00
CA SER A 552 -20.81 -18.13 -20.92
C SER A 552 -21.46 -17.31 -19.79
N ILE A 553 -21.36 -15.97 -19.86
CA ILE A 553 -21.93 -15.03 -18.88
C ILE A 553 -22.73 -13.91 -19.59
N PRO A 554 -23.65 -14.20 -20.50
CA PRO A 554 -24.37 -13.19 -21.28
C PRO A 554 -25.27 -12.28 -20.42
N PHE A 555 -25.59 -12.73 -19.21
CA PHE A 555 -26.40 -12.02 -18.22
C PHE A 555 -25.60 -11.00 -17.38
N VAL A 556 -24.27 -10.95 -17.52
CA VAL A 556 -23.42 -10.00 -16.80
C VAL A 556 -23.24 -8.74 -17.63
N PRO A 557 -23.65 -7.55 -17.12
CA PRO A 557 -23.43 -6.28 -17.80
C PRO A 557 -21.95 -5.99 -17.99
N LYS A 558 -21.52 -5.69 -19.22
CA LYS A 558 -20.08 -5.49 -19.57
C LYS A 558 -19.43 -4.34 -18.78
N GLU A 559 -20.19 -3.30 -18.46
CA GLU A 559 -19.75 -2.14 -17.68
C GLU A 559 -19.45 -2.47 -16.22
N ARG A 560 -20.00 -3.57 -15.68
CA ARG A 560 -19.75 -4.08 -14.32
C ARG A 560 -18.62 -5.10 -14.27
N ILE A 561 -18.06 -5.48 -15.42
CA ILE A 561 -16.95 -6.41 -15.49
C ILE A 561 -15.64 -5.66 -15.23
N SER A 562 -14.86 -6.18 -14.31
CA SER A 562 -13.47 -5.83 -14.04
C SER A 562 -12.63 -7.12 -14.04
N SER A 563 -11.34 -6.99 -13.76
CA SER A 563 -10.42 -8.12 -13.63
C SER A 563 -9.29 -7.77 -12.67
N GLN A 564 -8.54 -8.79 -12.24
CA GLN A 564 -7.32 -8.56 -11.47
C GLN A 564 -6.37 -7.60 -12.20
N SER A 565 -6.20 -7.77 -13.52
CA SER A 565 -5.34 -6.91 -14.34
C SER A 565 -5.86 -5.48 -14.44
N ASP A 566 -7.19 -5.27 -14.57
CA ASP A 566 -7.78 -3.93 -14.57
C ASP A 566 -7.50 -3.19 -13.26
N LEU A 567 -7.81 -3.82 -12.12
CA LEU A 567 -7.60 -3.21 -10.82
C LEU A 567 -6.11 -2.96 -10.53
N PHE A 568 -5.25 -3.90 -10.90
CA PHE A 568 -3.79 -3.75 -10.75
C PHE A 568 -3.24 -2.58 -11.57
N LEU A 569 -3.60 -2.47 -12.83
CA LEU A 569 -3.14 -1.39 -13.71
C LEU A 569 -3.66 -0.01 -13.28
N ARG A 570 -4.84 0.07 -12.67
CA ARG A 570 -5.33 1.32 -12.07
C ARG A 570 -4.48 1.80 -10.90
N LEU A 571 -3.78 0.89 -10.21
CA LEU A 571 -2.92 1.21 -9.06
C LEU A 571 -1.44 1.41 -9.44
N PHE A 572 -0.93 0.64 -10.42
CA PHE A 572 0.49 0.52 -10.72
C PHE A 572 0.83 0.82 -12.19
N HIS A 573 -0.05 1.51 -12.93
CA HIS A 573 0.15 1.82 -14.34
C HIS A 573 1.52 2.45 -14.59
N ALA A 574 1.91 3.47 -13.82
CA ALA A 574 3.16 4.22 -13.99
C ALA A 574 4.44 3.38 -13.82
N GLN A 575 4.37 2.24 -13.14
CA GLN A 575 5.49 1.34 -12.87
C GLN A 575 5.48 0.10 -13.78
N THR A 576 4.43 -0.06 -14.62
CA THR A 576 4.20 -1.30 -15.36
C THR A 576 4.62 -1.18 -16.81
N ILE A 577 5.40 -2.19 -17.25
CA ILE A 577 5.70 -2.48 -18.64
C ILE A 577 4.84 -3.69 -19.01
N GLY A 578 3.86 -3.51 -19.90
CA GLY A 578 2.92 -4.56 -20.30
C GLY A 578 3.27 -5.13 -21.66
N ILE A 579 3.41 -6.45 -21.75
CA ILE A 579 3.78 -7.14 -22.98
C ILE A 579 2.65 -8.05 -23.45
N SER A 580 2.18 -7.85 -24.68
CA SER A 580 1.24 -8.73 -25.33
C SER A 580 1.61 -9.03 -26.79
N GLY A 581 0.87 -9.93 -27.39
CA GLY A 581 1.01 -10.43 -28.74
C GLY A 581 0.39 -11.82 -28.83
N THR A 582 0.22 -12.34 -30.01
CA THR A 582 -0.19 -13.74 -30.16
C THR A 582 0.96 -14.66 -29.80
N LYS A 583 2.15 -14.41 -30.33
CA LYS A 583 3.39 -15.19 -30.06
C LYS A 583 4.51 -14.28 -29.52
N GLY A 584 5.46 -14.86 -28.82
CA GLY A 584 6.68 -14.18 -28.35
C GLY A 584 6.57 -13.46 -27.00
N LYS A 585 5.37 -13.37 -26.40
CA LYS A 585 5.14 -12.68 -25.11
C LYS A 585 6.13 -13.06 -24.01
N SER A 586 6.20 -14.35 -23.68
CA SER A 586 7.04 -14.83 -22.55
C SER A 586 8.52 -14.64 -22.81
N THR A 587 8.97 -14.81 -24.06
CA THR A 587 10.37 -14.56 -24.45
C THR A 587 10.70 -13.09 -24.28
N THR A 588 9.86 -12.19 -24.78
CA THR A 588 10.08 -10.74 -24.71
C THR A 588 10.00 -10.23 -23.28
N SER A 589 9.00 -10.68 -22.49
CA SER A 589 8.89 -10.32 -21.06
C SER A 589 10.11 -10.73 -20.27
N SER A 590 10.63 -11.93 -20.51
CA SER A 590 11.83 -12.44 -19.83
C SER A 590 13.10 -11.73 -20.28
N LEU A 591 13.21 -11.35 -21.55
CA LEU A 591 14.31 -10.52 -22.07
C LEU A 591 14.32 -9.13 -21.42
N ILE A 592 13.16 -8.45 -21.41
CA ILE A 592 13.01 -7.14 -20.76
C ILE A 592 13.35 -7.24 -19.27
N TYR A 593 12.81 -8.24 -18.57
CA TYR A 593 13.12 -8.48 -17.16
C TYR A 593 14.62 -8.67 -16.93
N LYS A 594 15.31 -9.50 -17.75
CA LYS A 594 16.74 -9.73 -17.60
C LYS A 594 17.54 -8.46 -17.87
N ILE A 595 17.26 -7.74 -18.95
CA ILE A 595 17.95 -6.48 -19.29
C ILE A 595 17.85 -5.47 -18.14
N ILE A 596 16.65 -5.34 -17.56
CA ILE A 596 16.45 -4.43 -16.44
C ILE A 596 17.20 -4.97 -15.21
N LYS A 597 17.03 -6.25 -14.87
CA LYS A 597 17.61 -6.85 -13.66
C LYS A 597 19.13 -6.78 -13.63
N ASP A 598 19.79 -6.93 -14.78
CA ASP A 598 21.25 -6.85 -14.90
C ASP A 598 21.76 -5.42 -14.61
N GLN A 599 20.89 -4.39 -14.65
CA GLN A 599 21.25 -2.98 -14.44
C GLN A 599 20.52 -2.35 -13.26
N ASN A 600 19.34 -2.86 -12.90
CA ASN A 600 18.53 -2.43 -11.77
C ASN A 600 17.88 -3.65 -11.10
N PRO A 601 18.30 -4.02 -9.88
CA PRO A 601 17.76 -5.20 -9.20
C PRO A 601 16.30 -5.08 -8.79
N ASN A 602 15.74 -3.84 -8.73
CA ASN A 602 14.37 -3.60 -8.28
C ASN A 602 13.35 -3.76 -9.43
N VAL A 603 13.27 -4.97 -9.96
CA VAL A 603 12.36 -5.35 -11.05
C VAL A 603 11.67 -6.67 -10.73
N MET A 604 10.40 -6.78 -11.11
CA MET A 604 9.57 -7.98 -10.92
C MET A 604 8.94 -8.42 -12.24
N LEU A 605 8.80 -9.74 -12.42
CA LEU A 605 8.11 -10.36 -13.55
C LEU A 605 6.85 -11.05 -13.04
N ALA A 606 5.68 -10.74 -13.63
CA ALA A 606 4.39 -11.25 -13.20
C ALA A 606 3.36 -11.31 -14.36
N GLY A 607 2.13 -11.72 -14.05
CA GLY A 607 1.00 -11.75 -14.97
C GLY A 607 0.69 -13.15 -15.52
N ASN A 608 0.44 -13.25 -16.81
CA ASN A 608 0.09 -14.52 -17.47
C ASN A 608 1.20 -15.58 -17.34
N ILE A 609 2.44 -15.14 -17.22
CA ILE A 609 3.60 -15.97 -16.92
C ILE A 609 3.87 -15.95 -15.40
N GLY A 610 3.89 -17.14 -14.77
CA GLY A 610 4.35 -17.29 -13.39
C GLY A 610 3.36 -16.82 -12.34
N ILE A 611 3.56 -15.63 -11.76
CA ILE A 611 2.91 -15.15 -10.54
C ILE A 611 1.73 -14.21 -10.90
N PRO A 612 0.52 -14.42 -10.34
CA PRO A 612 -0.60 -13.48 -10.46
C PRO A 612 -0.22 -12.07 -10.00
N LEU A 613 -0.82 -11.05 -10.62
CA LEU A 613 -0.46 -9.65 -10.34
C LEU A 613 -0.74 -9.24 -8.89
N PHE A 614 -1.80 -9.73 -8.27
CA PHE A 614 -2.08 -9.40 -6.87
C PHE A 614 -1.09 -10.03 -5.88
N ASP A 615 -0.48 -11.17 -6.22
CA ASP A 615 0.47 -11.86 -5.33
C ASP A 615 1.82 -11.14 -5.19
N ILE A 616 2.08 -10.13 -6.04
CA ILE A 616 3.30 -9.32 -5.95
C ILE A 616 3.10 -7.98 -5.22
N ILE A 617 1.86 -7.54 -4.94
CA ILE A 617 1.56 -6.21 -4.39
C ILE A 617 2.36 -5.94 -3.11
N ASP A 618 2.47 -6.91 -2.21
CA ASP A 618 3.20 -6.76 -0.94
C ASP A 618 4.71 -6.57 -1.10
N LYS A 619 5.25 -6.83 -2.31
CA LYS A 619 6.67 -6.71 -2.62
C LYS A 619 7.00 -5.47 -3.45
N ILE A 620 5.97 -4.74 -3.93
CA ILE A 620 6.15 -3.54 -4.76
C ILE A 620 6.40 -2.34 -3.86
N ASP A 621 7.48 -1.62 -4.12
CA ASP A 621 7.75 -0.29 -3.56
C ASP A 621 7.64 0.80 -4.64
N GLY A 622 7.81 2.08 -4.27
CA GLY A 622 7.68 3.21 -5.20
C GLY A 622 8.73 3.26 -6.33
N ARG A 623 9.71 2.35 -6.34
CA ARG A 623 10.80 2.25 -7.35
C ARG A 623 10.77 0.96 -8.16
N THR A 624 9.91 0.03 -7.78
CA THR A 624 9.81 -1.29 -8.44
C THR A 624 9.33 -1.14 -9.87
N ILE A 625 10.08 -1.67 -10.82
CA ILE A 625 9.65 -1.81 -12.22
C ILE A 625 8.94 -3.15 -12.37
N ILE A 626 7.75 -3.14 -12.95
CA ILE A 626 6.91 -4.33 -13.10
C ILE A 626 6.86 -4.71 -14.58
N VAL A 627 7.40 -5.87 -14.92
CA VAL A 627 7.28 -6.46 -16.26
C VAL A 627 6.10 -7.43 -16.25
N ALA A 628 5.01 -7.06 -16.91
CA ALA A 628 3.76 -7.82 -16.89
C ALA A 628 3.49 -8.46 -18.25
N GLU A 629 3.49 -9.81 -18.31
CA GLU A 629 2.95 -10.52 -19.46
C GLU A 629 1.44 -10.50 -19.41
N LEU A 630 0.77 -9.97 -20.44
CA LEU A 630 -0.68 -9.80 -20.48
C LEU A 630 -1.31 -10.53 -21.66
N SER A 631 -2.27 -11.43 -21.38
CA SER A 631 -3.05 -12.11 -22.42
C SER A 631 -4.19 -11.23 -22.94
N ALA A 632 -4.79 -11.59 -24.08
CA ALA A 632 -5.98 -10.91 -24.60
C ALA A 632 -7.14 -10.90 -23.61
N HIS A 633 -7.32 -12.01 -22.89
CA HIS A 633 -8.37 -12.17 -21.86
C HIS A 633 -8.20 -11.21 -20.69
N GLN A 634 -6.94 -10.97 -20.26
CA GLN A 634 -6.60 -10.04 -19.19
C GLN A 634 -6.74 -8.57 -19.63
N LEU A 635 -6.52 -8.29 -20.93
CA LEU A 635 -6.60 -6.95 -21.48
C LEU A 635 -8.02 -6.52 -21.90
N GLN A 636 -8.97 -7.46 -21.95
CA GLN A 636 -10.29 -7.24 -22.53
C GLN A 636 -11.09 -6.11 -21.88
N PHE A 637 -10.97 -5.95 -20.57
CA PHE A 637 -11.75 -4.99 -19.74
C PHE A 637 -10.90 -3.99 -18.96
N ILE A 638 -9.63 -3.80 -19.33
CA ILE A 638 -8.79 -2.81 -18.65
C ILE A 638 -9.26 -1.39 -18.93
N LYS A 639 -9.21 -0.54 -17.91
CA LYS A 639 -9.53 0.90 -17.99
C LYS A 639 -8.29 1.76 -18.14
N ASN A 640 -7.14 1.29 -17.64
CA ASN A 640 -5.84 1.91 -17.76
C ASN A 640 -4.86 0.91 -18.38
N ALA A 641 -4.04 1.36 -19.32
CA ALA A 641 -2.96 0.57 -19.90
C ALA A 641 -1.65 0.78 -19.13
N PRO A 642 -0.64 -0.10 -19.26
CA PRO A 642 0.70 0.12 -18.73
C PRO A 642 1.37 1.39 -19.30
N HIS A 643 2.23 2.03 -18.51
CA HIS A 643 3.02 3.18 -18.94
C HIS A 643 3.88 2.88 -20.17
N ILE A 644 4.52 1.71 -20.22
CA ILE A 644 5.18 1.20 -21.42
C ILE A 644 4.41 -0.04 -21.87
N SER A 645 3.83 -0.01 -23.04
CA SER A 645 3.08 -1.11 -23.64
C SER A 645 3.78 -1.66 -24.87
N VAL A 646 3.91 -2.99 -24.95
CA VAL A 646 4.58 -3.68 -26.05
C VAL A 646 3.60 -4.62 -26.76
N LEU A 647 3.37 -4.42 -28.05
CA LEU A 647 2.54 -5.30 -28.88
C LEU A 647 3.37 -5.92 -30.00
N LEU A 648 3.57 -7.26 -29.92
CA LEU A 648 4.52 -7.97 -30.77
C LEU A 648 3.95 -8.37 -32.14
N ASN A 649 2.74 -8.96 -32.13
CA ASN A 649 2.08 -9.48 -33.32
C ASN A 649 0.63 -9.83 -33.04
N LEU A 650 -0.18 -9.94 -34.13
CA LEU A 650 -1.59 -10.30 -34.09
C LEU A 650 -1.89 -11.40 -35.10
N TYR A 651 -2.04 -12.65 -34.64
CA TYR A 651 -2.48 -13.77 -35.48
C TYR A 651 -3.82 -14.30 -34.94
N GLU A 652 -4.56 -15.01 -35.76
CA GLU A 652 -5.83 -15.60 -35.38
C GLU A 652 -5.61 -16.68 -34.33
N GLU A 653 -6.26 -16.51 -33.14
CA GLU A 653 -6.19 -17.43 -32.04
C GLU A 653 -7.40 -17.18 -31.08
N HIS A 654 -7.79 -18.13 -30.26
CA HIS A 654 -8.83 -18.00 -29.21
C HIS A 654 -10.24 -17.65 -29.73
N LEU A 655 -10.66 -18.11 -30.92
CA LEU A 655 -12.02 -17.93 -31.44
C LEU A 655 -13.08 -18.75 -30.68
N ASP A 656 -12.65 -19.71 -29.88
CA ASP A 656 -13.48 -20.39 -28.91
C ASP A 656 -13.95 -19.47 -27.77
N HIS A 657 -13.20 -18.40 -27.49
CA HIS A 657 -13.42 -17.46 -26.40
C HIS A 657 -13.96 -16.10 -26.85
N PHE A 658 -13.46 -15.57 -27.95
CA PHE A 658 -13.89 -14.31 -28.57
C PHE A 658 -14.91 -14.57 -29.70
N ASP A 659 -15.88 -13.68 -29.87
CA ASP A 659 -16.92 -13.83 -30.91
C ASP A 659 -16.36 -13.60 -32.31
N SER A 660 -15.23 -12.90 -32.45
CA SER A 660 -14.56 -12.68 -33.71
C SER A 660 -13.05 -12.40 -33.53
N PHE A 661 -12.28 -12.55 -34.57
CA PHE A 661 -10.88 -12.17 -34.61
C PHE A 661 -10.69 -10.65 -34.34
N SER A 662 -11.59 -9.82 -34.85
CA SER A 662 -11.57 -8.37 -34.58
C SER A 662 -11.71 -8.07 -33.08
N GLN A 663 -12.61 -8.74 -32.34
CA GLN A 663 -12.68 -8.58 -30.88
C GLN A 663 -11.38 -8.97 -30.16
N TYR A 664 -10.75 -10.05 -30.59
CA TYR A 664 -9.45 -10.48 -30.06
C TYR A 664 -8.34 -9.44 -30.31
N GLN A 665 -8.30 -8.88 -31.53
CA GLN A 665 -7.35 -7.82 -31.88
C GLN A 665 -7.56 -6.56 -31.03
N HIS A 666 -8.80 -6.09 -30.90
CA HIS A 666 -9.12 -4.92 -30.07
C HIS A 666 -8.84 -5.16 -28.58
N ALA A 667 -9.08 -6.37 -28.06
CA ALA A 667 -8.72 -6.69 -26.68
C ALA A 667 -7.22 -6.52 -26.42
N LYS A 668 -6.33 -6.94 -27.34
CA LYS A 668 -4.89 -6.69 -27.23
C LYS A 668 -4.52 -5.23 -27.48
N PHE A 669 -5.22 -4.57 -28.39
CA PHE A 669 -4.99 -3.16 -28.73
C PHE A 669 -5.38 -2.20 -27.59
N ASN A 670 -6.12 -2.68 -26.56
CA ASN A 670 -6.34 -1.92 -25.33
C ASN A 670 -5.03 -1.48 -24.66
N LEU A 671 -3.91 -2.15 -24.91
CA LEU A 671 -2.57 -1.71 -24.49
C LEU A 671 -2.21 -0.32 -25.04
N ALA A 672 -2.70 0.05 -26.21
CA ALA A 672 -2.49 1.35 -26.84
C ALA A 672 -3.65 2.30 -26.58
N SER A 673 -4.90 1.84 -26.84
CA SER A 673 -6.09 2.69 -26.81
C SER A 673 -6.45 3.21 -25.40
N LYS A 674 -5.91 2.61 -24.32
CA LYS A 674 -6.12 2.99 -22.92
C LYS A 674 -4.92 3.73 -22.32
N GLN A 675 -3.91 4.08 -23.11
CA GLN A 675 -2.79 4.92 -22.68
C GLN A 675 -3.15 6.40 -22.70
N SER A 676 -2.41 7.17 -21.93
CA SER A 676 -2.50 8.63 -21.79
C SER A 676 -1.30 9.32 -22.43
N GLU A 677 -1.34 10.65 -22.51
CA GLU A 677 -0.17 11.47 -22.85
C GLU A 677 0.98 11.19 -21.86
N GLY A 678 2.20 11.05 -22.39
CA GLY A 678 3.39 10.70 -21.61
C GLY A 678 3.64 9.20 -21.46
N ASP A 679 2.74 8.33 -21.95
CA ASP A 679 2.96 6.89 -22.04
C ASP A 679 3.66 6.51 -23.37
N TYR A 680 4.14 5.27 -23.47
CA TYR A 680 4.88 4.76 -24.62
C TYR A 680 4.25 3.48 -25.17
N PHE A 681 3.99 3.47 -26.50
CA PHE A 681 3.50 2.29 -27.20
C PHE A 681 4.57 1.74 -28.14
N VAL A 682 5.17 0.61 -27.79
CA VAL A 682 6.19 -0.09 -28.57
C VAL A 682 5.51 -1.16 -29.43
N CYS A 683 5.57 -1.03 -30.74
CA CYS A 683 4.85 -1.93 -31.65
C CYS A 683 5.66 -2.38 -32.84
N ASN A 684 5.32 -3.57 -33.38
CA ASN A 684 5.95 -4.15 -34.57
C ASN A 684 5.51 -3.40 -35.83
N ALA A 685 6.49 -2.78 -36.52
CA ALA A 685 6.26 -2.07 -37.78
C ALA A 685 5.89 -2.99 -38.93
N GLU A 686 6.29 -4.28 -38.85
CA GLU A 686 6.11 -5.28 -39.95
C GLU A 686 4.79 -6.05 -39.84
N ASP A 687 4.01 -5.87 -38.72
CA ASP A 687 2.68 -6.49 -38.58
C ASP A 687 1.59 -5.56 -39.14
N GLU A 688 1.07 -5.88 -40.32
CA GLU A 688 0.06 -5.07 -41.04
C GLU A 688 -1.22 -4.87 -40.22
N ARG A 689 -1.60 -5.84 -39.37
CA ARG A 689 -2.81 -5.76 -38.53
C ARG A 689 -2.66 -4.74 -37.43
N ILE A 690 -1.48 -4.66 -36.81
CA ILE A 690 -1.16 -3.62 -35.83
C ILE A 690 -1.18 -2.24 -36.52
N GLN A 691 -0.59 -2.12 -37.72
CA GLN A 691 -0.56 -0.84 -38.42
C GLN A 691 -1.98 -0.42 -38.87
N THR A 692 -2.86 -1.34 -39.23
CA THR A 692 -4.28 -1.05 -39.51
C THR A 692 -4.99 -0.50 -38.30
N LEU A 693 -4.85 -1.16 -37.13
CA LEU A 693 -5.47 -0.68 -35.86
C LEU A 693 -4.96 0.69 -35.44
N LEU A 694 -3.69 1.01 -35.69
CA LEU A 694 -3.12 2.34 -35.44
C LEU A 694 -3.73 3.42 -36.36
N CYS A 695 -4.03 3.09 -37.60
CA CYS A 695 -4.70 4.00 -38.53
C CYS A 695 -6.18 4.23 -38.15
N GLU A 696 -6.84 3.21 -37.61
CA GLU A 696 -8.25 3.30 -37.15
C GLU A 696 -8.39 4.05 -35.82
N ASN A 697 -7.43 3.91 -34.89
CA ASN A 697 -7.46 4.45 -33.56
C ASN A 697 -6.06 4.91 -33.13
N GLU A 698 -5.72 6.16 -33.36
CA GLU A 698 -4.45 6.74 -32.98
C GLU A 698 -4.35 6.87 -31.43
N PRO A 699 -3.37 6.21 -30.78
CA PRO A 699 -3.16 6.32 -29.34
C PRO A 699 -2.69 7.73 -28.94
N LYS A 700 -2.95 8.12 -27.70
CA LYS A 700 -2.43 9.38 -27.13
C LYS A 700 -0.95 9.29 -26.73
N SER A 701 -0.43 8.08 -26.63
CA SER A 701 0.95 7.79 -26.24
C SER A 701 1.94 7.98 -27.38
N GLU A 702 3.22 8.13 -27.05
CA GLU A 702 4.30 8.14 -28.02
C GLU A 702 4.47 6.75 -28.66
N ILE A 703 4.39 6.68 -30.00
CA ILE A 703 4.50 5.43 -30.76
C ILE A 703 5.95 5.16 -31.14
N ILE A 704 6.51 4.06 -30.63
CA ILE A 704 7.88 3.62 -30.92
C ILE A 704 7.82 2.30 -31.72
N LYS A 705 8.26 2.33 -32.97
CA LYS A 705 8.22 1.17 -33.84
C LYS A 705 9.52 0.35 -33.80
N PHE A 706 9.39 -0.96 -33.94
CA PHE A 706 10.52 -1.89 -34.11
C PHE A 706 10.25 -2.88 -35.25
N GLY A 707 11.31 -3.40 -35.87
CA GLY A 707 11.27 -4.47 -36.83
C GLY A 707 12.46 -5.41 -36.67
N LYS A 708 12.38 -6.61 -37.26
CA LYS A 708 13.47 -7.60 -37.20
C LYS A 708 14.72 -7.09 -37.98
N GLY A 709 14.53 -6.27 -39.01
CA GLY A 709 15.60 -5.65 -39.78
C GLY A 709 16.44 -4.64 -39.02
N ASP A 710 15.98 -4.15 -37.89
CA ASP A 710 16.71 -3.22 -37.02
C ASP A 710 17.76 -3.92 -36.14
N TYR A 711 17.69 -5.25 -35.99
CA TYR A 711 18.62 -6.03 -35.15
C TYR A 711 19.94 -6.26 -35.90
N LYS A 712 20.98 -5.51 -35.54
CA LYS A 712 22.31 -5.53 -36.15
C LYS A 712 23.42 -6.10 -35.23
N TYR A 713 23.03 -6.82 -34.21
CA TYR A 713 23.93 -7.37 -33.20
C TYR A 713 24.18 -8.87 -33.43
N ALA A 714 25.12 -9.47 -32.70
CA ALA A 714 25.37 -10.90 -32.73
C ALA A 714 24.09 -11.69 -32.39
N GLU A 715 23.83 -12.75 -33.14
CA GLU A 715 22.69 -13.62 -32.91
C GLU A 715 22.93 -14.40 -31.62
N PRO A 716 22.00 -14.34 -30.68
CA PRO A 716 22.13 -15.05 -29.41
C PRO A 716 22.14 -16.57 -29.64
N GLU A 717 23.00 -17.27 -28.92
CA GLU A 717 23.15 -18.72 -29.10
C GLU A 717 21.84 -19.50 -28.90
N TYR A 718 21.01 -19.06 -27.95
CA TYR A 718 19.77 -19.72 -27.55
C TYR A 718 18.49 -19.03 -28.06
N LEU A 719 18.58 -17.89 -28.78
CA LEU A 719 17.47 -17.15 -29.32
C LEU A 719 17.58 -16.99 -30.86
N LYS A 720 17.73 -18.09 -31.57
CA LYS A 720 17.88 -18.10 -33.01
C LYS A 720 16.57 -17.80 -33.75
N GLY A 721 16.67 -17.20 -34.92
CA GLY A 721 15.56 -16.97 -35.84
C GLY A 721 15.00 -15.56 -35.89
N GLU A 722 14.42 -15.19 -37.02
CA GLU A 722 13.93 -13.83 -37.30
C GLU A 722 12.89 -13.30 -36.30
N HIS A 723 11.99 -14.19 -35.83
CA HIS A 723 11.01 -13.80 -34.82
C HIS A 723 11.67 -13.42 -33.49
N ASN A 724 12.80 -14.03 -33.13
CA ASN A 724 13.53 -13.69 -31.92
C ASN A 724 14.35 -12.41 -32.07
N LYS A 725 14.79 -12.08 -33.29
CA LYS A 725 15.36 -10.75 -33.58
C LYS A 725 14.33 -9.64 -33.33
N ALA A 726 13.08 -9.84 -33.76
CA ALA A 726 11.99 -8.91 -33.45
C ALA A 726 11.71 -8.80 -31.95
N ASN A 727 11.66 -9.93 -31.20
CA ASN A 727 11.50 -9.93 -29.76
C ASN A 727 12.64 -9.18 -29.04
N ALA A 728 13.89 -9.37 -29.49
CA ALA A 728 15.07 -8.67 -28.97
C ALA A 728 15.01 -7.16 -29.26
N MET A 729 14.56 -6.77 -30.43
CA MET A 729 14.38 -5.34 -30.76
C MET A 729 13.30 -4.67 -29.94
N ALA A 730 12.18 -5.34 -29.67
CA ALA A 730 11.15 -4.85 -28.77
C ALA A 730 11.74 -4.59 -27.36
N ALA A 731 12.55 -5.54 -26.86
CA ALA A 731 13.21 -5.40 -25.57
C ALA A 731 14.23 -4.25 -25.52
N LEU A 732 14.99 -4.04 -26.61
CA LEU A 732 15.93 -2.91 -26.71
C LEU A 732 15.21 -1.56 -26.75
N ARG A 733 14.04 -1.44 -27.43
CA ARG A 733 13.24 -0.22 -27.42
C ARG A 733 12.76 0.13 -26.00
N VAL A 734 12.33 -0.86 -25.25
CA VAL A 734 11.99 -0.66 -23.82
C VAL A 734 13.21 -0.20 -23.02
N ALA A 735 14.39 -0.79 -23.23
CA ALA A 735 15.62 -0.38 -22.55
C ALA A 735 16.01 1.08 -22.90
N GLU A 736 15.82 1.51 -24.17
CA GLU A 736 16.05 2.89 -24.61
C GLU A 736 15.09 3.88 -23.91
N ILE A 737 13.80 3.56 -23.79
CA ILE A 737 12.81 4.38 -23.06
C ILE A 737 13.21 4.54 -21.59
N LEU A 738 13.69 3.46 -20.97
CA LEU A 738 14.13 3.47 -19.57
C LEU A 738 15.51 4.14 -19.34
N GLY A 739 16.19 4.60 -20.41
CA GLY A 739 17.52 5.19 -20.33
C GLY A 739 18.62 4.23 -19.87
N LEU A 740 18.45 2.91 -20.08
CA LEU A 740 19.42 1.89 -19.70
C LEU A 740 20.62 1.88 -20.65
N ASP A 741 21.75 1.43 -20.12
CA ASP A 741 23.00 1.28 -20.92
C ASP A 741 22.80 0.26 -22.05
N LYS A 742 22.95 0.73 -23.29
CA LYS A 742 22.70 -0.05 -24.50
C LYS A 742 23.63 -1.24 -24.66
N GLU A 743 24.91 -1.09 -24.34
CA GLU A 743 25.89 -2.18 -24.48
C GLU A 743 25.63 -3.29 -23.47
N LYS A 744 25.23 -2.92 -22.25
CA LYS A 744 24.81 -3.89 -21.24
C LYS A 744 23.52 -4.59 -21.64
N ALA A 745 22.54 -3.86 -22.21
CA ALA A 745 21.31 -4.44 -22.69
C ALA A 745 21.54 -5.46 -23.80
N VAL A 746 22.43 -5.15 -24.76
CA VAL A 746 22.83 -6.09 -25.84
C VAL A 746 23.53 -7.32 -25.25
N ARG A 747 24.45 -7.15 -24.30
CA ARG A 747 25.09 -8.27 -23.59
C ARG A 747 24.07 -9.16 -22.91
N SER A 748 23.11 -8.58 -22.20
CA SER A 748 22.02 -9.34 -21.55
C SER A 748 21.20 -10.19 -22.52
N ILE A 749 21.02 -9.71 -23.77
CA ILE A 749 20.32 -10.46 -24.83
C ILE A 749 21.20 -11.61 -25.35
N VAL A 750 22.48 -11.36 -25.62
CA VAL A 750 23.42 -12.39 -26.11
C VAL A 750 23.57 -13.53 -25.09
N ASP A 751 23.66 -13.17 -23.81
CA ASP A 751 23.79 -14.11 -22.69
C ASP A 751 22.43 -14.65 -22.19
N PHE A 752 21.32 -14.38 -22.92
CA PHE A 752 19.99 -14.81 -22.48
C PHE A 752 19.79 -16.30 -22.69
N HIS A 753 19.47 -16.99 -21.61
CA HIS A 753 18.99 -18.35 -21.64
C HIS A 753 17.46 -18.36 -21.55
N PRO A 754 16.77 -19.06 -22.46
CA PRO A 754 15.31 -19.15 -22.42
C PRO A 754 14.83 -19.64 -21.05
N LEU A 755 13.57 -19.34 -20.74
CA LEU A 755 12.92 -19.84 -19.53
C LEU A 755 13.13 -21.34 -19.40
N ALA A 756 13.48 -21.79 -18.21
CA ALA A 756 13.58 -23.21 -17.91
C ALA A 756 12.29 -23.94 -18.35
N HIS A 757 12.43 -25.13 -18.88
CA HIS A 757 11.32 -26.01 -19.31
C HIS A 757 10.53 -25.52 -20.56
N ARG A 758 11.04 -24.54 -21.32
CA ARG A 758 10.47 -24.09 -22.60
C ARG A 758 11.50 -24.25 -23.71
N LEU A 759 11.46 -25.33 -24.45
CA LEU A 759 12.45 -25.70 -25.45
C LEU A 759 13.88 -25.48 -24.94
N GLN A 760 14.09 -25.70 -23.64
CA GLN A 760 15.37 -25.53 -22.99
C GLN A 760 16.34 -26.64 -23.43
N CYS A 761 17.42 -26.26 -24.07
CA CYS A 761 18.54 -27.20 -24.33
C CYS A 761 19.23 -27.53 -23.00
N ILE A 762 19.20 -28.80 -22.59
CA ILE A 762 19.92 -29.28 -21.40
C ILE A 762 21.40 -29.51 -21.72
N GLY A 763 21.68 -30.03 -22.90
CA GLY A 763 23.02 -30.32 -23.38
C GLY A 763 23.07 -31.50 -24.32
N THR A 764 24.29 -31.79 -24.86
CA THR A 764 24.55 -32.98 -25.67
C THR A 764 25.31 -34.00 -24.83
N ILE A 765 24.70 -35.17 -24.59
CA ILE A 765 25.24 -36.23 -23.76
C ILE A 765 25.32 -37.49 -24.61
N HIS A 766 26.49 -38.09 -24.70
CA HIS A 766 26.80 -39.26 -25.54
C HIS A 766 26.39 -39.11 -27.04
N GLY A 767 26.39 -37.85 -27.52
CA GLY A 767 26.03 -37.51 -28.90
C GLY A 767 24.53 -37.27 -29.13
N VAL A 768 23.69 -37.35 -28.13
CA VAL A 768 22.26 -37.03 -28.17
C VAL A 768 22.04 -35.66 -27.55
N THR A 769 21.31 -34.78 -28.20
CA THR A 769 20.95 -33.46 -27.66
C THR A 769 19.58 -33.52 -26.97
N TYR A 770 19.51 -33.14 -25.70
CA TYR A 770 18.27 -33.20 -24.91
C TYR A 770 17.61 -31.81 -24.78
N TYR A 771 16.31 -31.77 -25.05
CA TYR A 771 15.49 -30.57 -24.89
C TYR A 771 14.37 -30.80 -23.89
N ASN A 772 14.22 -29.85 -22.98
CA ASN A 772 13.15 -29.79 -21.99
C ASN A 772 12.10 -28.75 -22.40
N ASP A 773 10.90 -29.21 -22.73
CA ASP A 773 9.74 -28.42 -23.08
C ASP A 773 8.52 -28.84 -22.24
N SER A 774 8.79 -29.12 -20.95
CA SER A 774 7.78 -29.59 -19.99
C SER A 774 6.59 -28.64 -19.85
N ILE A 775 6.71 -27.36 -20.21
CA ILE A 775 5.62 -26.39 -20.22
C ILE A 775 4.54 -26.68 -21.28
N SER A 776 4.85 -27.47 -22.32
CA SER A 776 3.94 -27.82 -23.40
C SER A 776 2.91 -28.86 -22.95
N THR A 777 1.77 -28.36 -22.42
CA THR A 777 0.70 -29.16 -21.81
C THR A 777 -0.49 -29.41 -22.75
N ILE A 778 -0.38 -28.97 -24.00
CA ILE A 778 -1.38 -29.14 -25.07
C ILE A 778 -0.72 -29.61 -26.36
N PRO A 779 -1.44 -30.34 -27.22
CA PRO A 779 -0.92 -30.92 -28.48
C PRO A 779 -0.29 -29.90 -29.41
N GLU A 780 -0.90 -28.74 -29.60
CA GLU A 780 -0.46 -27.67 -30.49
C GLU A 780 0.93 -27.12 -30.09
N ALA A 781 1.22 -27.07 -28.79
CA ALA A 781 2.52 -26.62 -28.29
C ALA A 781 3.62 -27.65 -28.65
N THR A 782 3.33 -28.93 -28.52
CA THR A 782 4.26 -30.01 -28.91
C THR A 782 4.51 -30.01 -30.43
N ILE A 783 3.50 -29.82 -31.26
CA ILE A 783 3.64 -29.67 -32.70
C ILE A 783 4.53 -28.44 -33.02
N ALA A 784 4.32 -27.32 -32.36
CA ALA A 784 5.16 -26.14 -32.53
C ALA A 784 6.63 -26.41 -32.15
N ALA A 785 6.87 -27.18 -31.08
CA ALA A 785 8.20 -27.62 -30.67
C ALA A 785 8.89 -28.50 -31.71
N LEU A 786 8.16 -29.46 -32.29
CA LEU A 786 8.65 -30.33 -33.37
C LEU A 786 9.01 -29.53 -34.62
N ARG A 787 8.18 -28.56 -35.04
CA ARG A 787 8.46 -27.62 -36.15
C ARG A 787 9.72 -26.80 -35.92
N ALA A 788 9.96 -26.36 -34.67
CA ALA A 788 11.11 -25.54 -34.32
C ALA A 788 12.43 -26.35 -34.34
N LEU A 789 12.45 -27.58 -33.86
CA LEU A 789 13.68 -28.35 -33.64
C LEU A 789 14.10 -29.21 -34.83
N LYS A 790 13.23 -29.54 -35.78
CA LYS A 790 13.46 -30.28 -37.03
C LYS A 790 14.19 -31.64 -37.00
N LYS A 791 15.01 -31.93 -35.99
CA LYS A 791 15.82 -33.14 -35.82
C LYS A 791 15.38 -33.99 -34.61
N VAL A 792 14.12 -33.93 -34.22
CA VAL A 792 13.59 -34.70 -33.09
C VAL A 792 13.41 -36.15 -33.52
N ASP A 793 14.18 -37.05 -32.96
CA ASP A 793 14.13 -38.50 -33.14
C ASP A 793 13.28 -39.18 -32.08
N THR A 794 13.41 -38.73 -30.84
CA THR A 794 12.71 -39.29 -29.66
C THR A 794 11.86 -38.22 -28.97
N LEU A 795 10.58 -38.53 -28.73
CA LEU A 795 9.60 -37.65 -28.11
C LEU A 795 9.01 -38.27 -26.84
N ILE A 796 8.90 -37.55 -25.77
CA ILE A 796 8.26 -37.96 -24.52
C ILE A 796 6.90 -37.25 -24.41
N LEU A 797 5.81 -38.05 -24.35
CA LEU A 797 4.42 -37.62 -24.35
C LEU A 797 3.66 -38.13 -23.11
N GLY A 798 2.74 -37.34 -22.60
CA GLY A 798 1.79 -37.78 -21.60
C GLY A 798 1.86 -37.05 -20.25
N GLY A 799 0.99 -37.53 -19.36
CA GLY A 799 0.71 -36.94 -18.06
C GLY A 799 -0.79 -37.10 -17.71
N LYS A 800 -1.37 -36.16 -16.95
CA LYS A 800 -2.78 -36.18 -16.55
C LYS A 800 -3.71 -36.01 -17.75
N ASP A 801 -4.63 -36.92 -17.92
CA ASP A 801 -5.66 -36.78 -18.94
C ASP A 801 -6.74 -35.77 -18.53
N ARG A 802 -7.01 -34.83 -19.40
CA ARG A 802 -8.01 -33.77 -19.26
C ARG A 802 -9.13 -33.86 -20.29
N GLY A 803 -9.22 -34.95 -21.03
CA GLY A 803 -10.19 -35.09 -22.13
C GLY A 803 -9.83 -34.32 -23.38
N ILE A 804 -8.56 -33.88 -23.54
CA ILE A 804 -8.10 -33.10 -24.71
C ILE A 804 -8.26 -33.98 -25.97
N ASP A 805 -8.74 -33.35 -27.07
CA ASP A 805 -8.77 -34.04 -28.37
C ASP A 805 -7.35 -34.07 -28.99
N TYR A 806 -6.82 -35.27 -29.20
CA TYR A 806 -5.53 -35.52 -29.85
C TYR A 806 -5.66 -35.94 -31.33
N SER A 807 -6.84 -35.84 -31.95
CA SER A 807 -7.07 -36.29 -33.33
C SER A 807 -6.25 -35.48 -34.35
N VAL A 808 -6.15 -34.16 -34.15
CA VAL A 808 -5.32 -33.29 -35.01
C VAL A 808 -3.83 -33.61 -34.80
N PHE A 809 -3.41 -33.81 -33.57
CA PHE A 809 -2.01 -34.21 -33.25
C PHE A 809 -1.62 -35.48 -33.94
N ALA A 810 -2.49 -36.51 -33.94
CA ALA A 810 -2.24 -37.78 -34.59
C ALA A 810 -2.13 -37.68 -36.13
N LYS A 811 -2.84 -36.70 -36.72
CA LYS A 811 -2.77 -36.44 -38.18
C LYS A 811 -1.47 -35.69 -38.57
N GLU A 812 -0.99 -34.77 -37.75
CA GLU A 812 0.18 -33.96 -38.03
C GLU A 812 1.51 -34.60 -37.65
N LEU A 813 1.54 -35.46 -36.61
CA LEU A 813 2.75 -36.13 -36.12
C LEU A 813 3.54 -36.88 -37.25
N PRO A 814 2.93 -37.54 -38.24
CA PRO A 814 3.66 -38.17 -39.35
C PRO A 814 4.51 -37.23 -40.24
N GLU A 815 4.26 -35.93 -40.19
CA GLU A 815 5.04 -34.94 -40.94
C GLU A 815 6.45 -34.78 -40.36
N PHE A 816 6.69 -35.28 -39.12
CA PHE A 816 7.96 -35.17 -38.40
C PHE A 816 8.68 -36.52 -38.40
N ALA A 817 10.02 -36.48 -38.40
CA ALA A 817 10.85 -37.67 -38.41
C ALA A 817 11.01 -38.35 -37.01
N VAL A 818 9.94 -38.36 -36.22
CA VAL A 818 9.96 -38.96 -34.88
C VAL A 818 9.84 -40.50 -35.00
N ARG A 819 10.92 -41.19 -34.60
CA ARG A 819 11.00 -42.66 -34.69
C ARG A 819 10.73 -43.37 -33.36
N ASN A 820 10.92 -42.67 -32.26
CA ASN A 820 10.82 -43.20 -30.91
C ASN A 820 9.88 -42.34 -30.04
N ILE A 821 8.94 -42.94 -29.34
CA ILE A 821 7.99 -42.24 -28.50
C ILE A 821 7.92 -42.92 -27.13
N ALA A 822 8.18 -42.17 -26.07
CA ALA A 822 7.93 -42.62 -24.71
C ALA A 822 6.61 -42.03 -24.20
N PHE A 823 5.72 -42.88 -23.71
CA PHE A 823 4.41 -42.49 -23.17
C PHE A 823 4.37 -42.61 -21.64
N THR A 824 3.73 -41.68 -20.98
CA THR A 824 3.60 -41.67 -19.52
C THR A 824 2.23 -41.15 -19.10
N GLY A 825 1.73 -41.58 -17.94
CA GLY A 825 0.44 -41.19 -17.40
C GLY A 825 -0.77 -41.65 -18.22
N ALA A 826 -1.97 -41.23 -17.77
CA ALA A 826 -3.24 -41.59 -18.42
C ALA A 826 -3.35 -40.99 -19.85
N ALA A 827 -2.92 -39.72 -20.04
CA ALA A 827 -2.93 -39.10 -21.34
C ALA A 827 -1.97 -39.80 -22.31
N GLY A 828 -0.79 -40.22 -21.86
CA GLY A 828 0.16 -40.93 -22.70
C GLY A 828 -0.38 -42.27 -23.23
N ARG A 829 -1.07 -43.05 -22.35
CA ARG A 829 -1.72 -44.29 -22.76
C ARG A 829 -2.82 -44.05 -23.80
N ARG A 830 -3.64 -43.00 -23.63
CA ARG A 830 -4.67 -42.62 -24.58
C ARG A 830 -4.11 -42.18 -25.92
N ILE A 831 -3.02 -41.39 -25.91
CA ILE A 831 -2.31 -40.96 -27.13
C ILE A 831 -1.73 -42.20 -27.86
N ALA A 832 -1.08 -43.11 -27.14
CA ALA A 832 -0.53 -44.35 -27.71
C ALA A 832 -1.59 -45.18 -28.40
N SER A 833 -2.78 -45.34 -27.78
CA SER A 833 -3.91 -46.06 -28.38
C SER A 833 -4.40 -45.37 -29.66
N LEU A 834 -4.51 -44.05 -29.67
CA LEU A 834 -4.94 -43.28 -30.81
C LEU A 834 -3.97 -43.37 -31.98
N LEU A 835 -2.66 -43.24 -31.74
CA LEU A 835 -1.61 -43.35 -32.75
C LEU A 835 -1.54 -44.80 -33.33
N SER A 836 -1.78 -45.80 -32.50
CA SER A 836 -1.86 -47.22 -32.97
C SER A 836 -3.05 -47.41 -33.89
N VAL A 837 -4.23 -46.87 -33.54
CA VAL A 837 -5.42 -46.94 -34.41
C VAL A 837 -5.19 -46.18 -35.74
N ALA A 838 -4.43 -45.08 -35.70
CA ALA A 838 -4.03 -44.36 -36.91
C ALA A 838 -2.96 -45.08 -37.78
N GLY A 839 -2.49 -46.25 -37.34
CA GLY A 839 -1.54 -47.08 -38.09
C GLY A 839 -0.11 -46.57 -38.16
N LEU A 840 0.30 -45.69 -37.23
CA LEU A 840 1.64 -45.07 -37.19
C LEU A 840 2.68 -46.07 -36.67
N LYS A 841 3.83 -46.15 -37.34
CA LYS A 841 4.94 -47.02 -36.97
C LYS A 841 6.04 -46.23 -36.23
N TYR A 842 6.29 -46.58 -34.96
CA TYR A 842 7.36 -46.00 -34.14
C TYR A 842 7.78 -47.07 -33.06
N ASN A 843 8.99 -46.91 -32.54
CA ASN A 843 9.39 -47.64 -31.36
C ASN A 843 8.78 -46.97 -30.14
N SER A 844 8.32 -47.71 -29.16
CA SER A 844 7.71 -47.09 -27.96
C SER A 844 8.01 -47.81 -26.67
N ILE A 845 7.93 -47.06 -25.57
CA ILE A 845 7.83 -47.49 -24.19
C ILE A 845 6.62 -46.83 -23.52
N ILE A 846 5.93 -47.57 -22.65
CA ILE A 846 4.92 -47.00 -21.77
C ILE A 846 5.39 -47.22 -20.33
N SER A 847 5.70 -46.15 -19.62
CA SER A 847 6.16 -46.20 -18.24
C SER A 847 5.78 -44.93 -17.47
N ASP A 848 5.54 -45.08 -16.17
CA ASP A 848 5.32 -43.96 -15.25
C ASP A 848 6.61 -43.66 -14.46
N ASP A 849 7.67 -44.44 -14.62
CA ASP A 849 8.98 -44.17 -14.04
C ASP A 849 9.86 -43.34 -15.04
N TYR A 850 10.07 -42.10 -14.76
CA TYR A 850 10.89 -41.18 -15.57
C TYR A 850 12.35 -41.63 -15.69
N LYS A 851 12.89 -42.39 -14.74
CA LYS A 851 14.23 -42.94 -14.82
C LYS A 851 14.32 -43.99 -15.91
N ASN A 852 13.31 -44.87 -16.03
CA ASN A 852 13.19 -45.85 -17.09
C ASN A 852 13.01 -45.16 -18.44
N ILE A 853 12.16 -44.13 -18.52
CA ILE A 853 11.92 -43.35 -19.74
C ILE A 853 13.23 -42.73 -20.23
N VAL A 854 13.96 -41.98 -19.38
CA VAL A 854 15.19 -41.30 -19.79
C VAL A 854 16.28 -42.29 -20.20
N SER A 855 16.40 -43.41 -19.50
CA SER A 855 17.36 -44.49 -19.85
C SER A 855 17.01 -45.09 -21.23
N TRP A 856 15.72 -45.39 -21.49
CA TRP A 856 15.26 -45.90 -22.78
C TRP A 856 15.47 -44.88 -23.91
N CYS A 857 15.17 -43.59 -23.68
CA CYS A 857 15.40 -42.52 -24.64
C CYS A 857 16.91 -42.38 -24.98
N ALA A 858 17.78 -42.51 -24.00
CA ALA A 858 19.23 -42.46 -24.22
C ALA A 858 19.74 -43.65 -25.09
N ASP A 859 19.13 -44.83 -24.98
CA ASP A 859 19.47 -46.02 -25.78
C ASP A 859 18.90 -45.93 -27.21
N LYS A 860 17.71 -45.38 -27.37
CA LYS A 860 17.00 -45.37 -28.67
C LYS A 860 17.24 -44.17 -29.55
N THR A 861 17.63 -43.01 -28.98
CA THR A 861 17.90 -41.82 -29.79
C THR A 861 19.19 -41.94 -30.58
N GLU A 862 19.13 -41.72 -31.87
CA GLU A 862 20.31 -41.75 -32.75
C GLU A 862 21.29 -40.59 -32.43
N LYS A 863 22.59 -40.90 -32.48
CA LYS A 863 23.63 -39.87 -32.25
C LYS A 863 23.53 -38.78 -33.28
N GLY A 864 23.63 -37.53 -32.86
CA GLY A 864 23.43 -36.32 -33.69
C GLY A 864 21.96 -35.84 -33.77
N MET A 865 21.03 -36.61 -33.17
CA MET A 865 19.61 -36.27 -33.13
C MET A 865 19.16 -35.74 -31.75
N ILE A 866 17.90 -35.38 -31.63
CA ILE A 866 17.28 -34.72 -30.47
C ILE A 866 16.33 -35.68 -29.75
N CYS A 867 16.47 -35.74 -28.43
CA CYS A 867 15.48 -36.26 -27.52
C CYS A 867 14.71 -35.08 -26.87
N LEU A 868 13.38 -35.02 -27.08
CA LEU A 868 12.52 -33.91 -26.66
C LEU A 868 11.49 -34.39 -25.61
N LEU A 869 11.53 -33.76 -24.41
CA LEU A 869 10.38 -33.77 -23.50
C LEU A 869 9.43 -32.67 -23.91
N SER A 870 8.28 -32.97 -24.55
CA SER A 870 7.18 -32.05 -24.87
C SER A 870 5.87 -32.78 -24.73
N PRO A 871 5.30 -32.80 -23.51
CA PRO A 871 4.36 -33.86 -23.07
C PRO A 871 2.97 -33.81 -23.68
N ALA A 872 2.55 -32.71 -24.29
CA ALA A 872 1.19 -32.49 -24.81
C ALA A 872 0.07 -32.71 -23.73
N ALA A 873 0.45 -32.82 -22.47
CA ALA A 873 -0.45 -33.10 -21.36
C ALA A 873 0.03 -32.45 -20.04
N SER A 874 -0.91 -32.23 -19.14
CA SER A 874 -0.67 -31.69 -17.81
C SER A 874 0.16 -32.64 -16.94
N SER A 875 0.90 -32.12 -15.94
CA SER A 875 1.81 -32.86 -15.07
C SER A 875 1.21 -33.33 -13.73
N TYR A 876 -0.01 -32.89 -13.40
CA TYR A 876 -0.59 -33.02 -12.05
C TYR A 876 -1.00 -34.44 -11.60
N ASP A 877 -0.72 -35.46 -12.36
CA ASP A 877 -0.90 -36.88 -11.99
C ASP A 877 0.31 -37.44 -11.23
N MET A 878 1.53 -36.99 -11.58
CA MET A 878 2.80 -37.50 -11.02
C MET A 878 3.72 -36.43 -10.46
N PHE A 879 3.45 -35.16 -10.76
CA PHE A 879 4.30 -34.04 -10.38
C PHE A 879 3.47 -32.89 -9.80
N LEU A 880 4.07 -32.09 -8.93
CA LEU A 880 3.42 -30.91 -8.34
C LEU A 880 2.98 -29.89 -9.42
N ASN A 881 3.79 -29.75 -10.46
CA ASN A 881 3.58 -28.83 -11.57
C ASN A 881 4.52 -29.19 -12.74
N PHE A 882 4.46 -28.44 -13.84
CA PHE A 882 5.31 -28.69 -14.99
C PHE A 882 6.80 -28.36 -14.72
N GLU A 883 7.08 -27.41 -13.82
CA GLU A 883 8.43 -27.09 -13.36
C GLU A 883 9.06 -28.27 -12.65
N HIS A 884 8.32 -28.93 -11.75
CA HIS A 884 8.81 -30.12 -11.06
C HIS A 884 9.07 -31.26 -12.05
N ARG A 885 8.15 -31.53 -13.02
CA ARG A 885 8.38 -32.51 -14.08
C ARG A 885 9.64 -32.20 -14.90
N GLY A 886 9.78 -30.95 -15.31
CA GLY A 886 10.93 -30.50 -16.09
C GLY A 886 12.26 -30.60 -15.32
N LYS A 887 12.24 -30.28 -14.03
CA LYS A 887 13.44 -30.41 -13.16
C LYS A 887 13.85 -31.86 -13.01
N VAL A 888 12.91 -32.77 -12.73
CA VAL A 888 13.19 -34.21 -12.62
C VAL A 888 13.80 -34.76 -13.93
N PHE A 889 13.25 -34.35 -15.08
CA PHE A 889 13.81 -34.74 -16.38
C PHE A 889 15.24 -34.20 -16.56
N THR A 890 15.50 -32.94 -16.23
CA THR A 890 16.82 -32.33 -16.34
C THR A 890 17.84 -33.02 -15.43
N ASP A 891 17.46 -33.31 -14.18
CA ASP A 891 18.35 -33.98 -13.22
C ASP A 891 18.69 -35.40 -13.68
N LEU A 892 17.72 -36.14 -14.23
CA LEU A 892 17.94 -37.50 -14.77
C LEU A 892 18.83 -37.47 -16.01
N VAL A 893 18.66 -36.53 -16.92
CA VAL A 893 19.48 -36.36 -18.12
C VAL A 893 20.92 -36.01 -17.73
N ASN A 894 21.13 -35.09 -16.77
CA ASN A 894 22.46 -34.74 -16.27
C ASN A 894 23.15 -35.96 -15.60
N GLY A 895 22.39 -36.80 -14.91
CA GLY A 895 22.91 -38.06 -14.32
C GLY A 895 23.34 -39.10 -15.34
N LEU A 896 23.02 -38.99 -16.62
CA LEU A 896 23.56 -39.85 -17.67
C LEU A 896 25.07 -39.64 -17.88
N ASN A 897 25.60 -38.43 -17.66
CA ASN A 897 27.02 -38.11 -17.74
C ASN A 897 27.89 -38.84 -16.68
N GLU A 898 27.30 -39.14 -15.50
CA GLU A 898 28.03 -39.74 -14.36
C GLU A 898 28.15 -41.27 -14.50
N ARG A 899 27.29 -41.91 -15.35
CA ARG A 899 27.33 -43.36 -15.56
C ARG A 899 28.33 -43.86 -16.60
N GLY A 900 29.00 -42.91 -17.27
CA GLY A 900 30.00 -43.19 -18.30
C GLY A 900 31.45 -42.99 -17.84
N LYS A 901 31.68 -42.78 -16.54
CA LYS A 901 33.02 -42.80 -15.91
C LYS A 901 33.18 -44.09 -15.09
#